data_d227b2f9fb2950696742a984e2794a2a
#
_entry.id   d227b2f9fb2950696742a984e2794a2a
#
_cell.length_a   1.000
_cell.length_b   1.000
_cell.length_c   1.000
_cell.angle_alpha   90.00
_cell.angle_beta   90.00
_cell.angle_gamma   90.00
#
_symmetry.space_group_name_H-M   'P 1'
#
loop_
_entity.id
_entity.type
_entity.pdbx_description
1 polymer ?
#
loop_
_entity_poly.entity_id
_entity_poly.type
_entity_poly.pdbx_seq_one_letter_code
_entity_poly.pdbx_strand_id
1 'polypeptide(L)'
;MQYSKLCFTFILLTISFKAPFTRSENLTCNSYDLRSLTNFSSFIDYGLDWNTSDSNCCTWTGVTCDHSTVSSKRVVRLELGSKRLQGIVSESLAGLDQLKILNLSQNFLHGYLPARLFHLQNLEIIDLSNNDFVGPIPGGSNLSSIRYIDISGNIFNGSVDATLCESSSYIHTINLGNNYFTGEVPANFGRCSSLQQLFLNDNQLSGSFSKSLCQLRNLRILNLQHNLVSGPLNDEIGKLSNLVELDISSNRFSGILPDAFERLEKIENFFASSNNFNGHLPKSLVNSPYIIFLNLNKNTLNGPINLNCSAMVHLTSVDLGSNNFHGPLPDVISSCQRLTNLNLARNNLGGEVPFAFKNLRALRFLSLSNSSLVNISSALATLQHCRNLTSLILSFNFHNEQMPRNVNFHFRNLRVLVIPYCELRGSIPTWLSGSKMLQLLDLSWNRLCGTIPLWLHDFNYLFYMDLSNNSFTGEIPESLTELQGLNNMNRSAERDSSGFPLFTFGADGSRFKYKGIWGFRPTLDLSYNNLTGPLCPGLGNLKELHVLNLKENHLSGAIPDSFSGMINLEVLDLSYNDLSGEIPLSLEKLSFLSKFSVAYNQLQGDIPAGGQFLTFPPSSFEGNKGLHGRQLTPFQPQQAPHDAQRADEETKIIGLQFGLGVMSGFLFTFTLSFASGWVFAKNHQAQ
;
A
#
# COMPACT_ATOMS: atom_id res chain seq x y z
N MET A 1 -48.04 38.39 -55.78
CA MET A 1 -47.67 39.55 -56.64
C MET A 1 -46.21 39.30 -56.99
N GLN A 2 -46.02 38.74 -58.17
CA GLN A 2 -45.84 39.37 -59.47
C GLN A 2 -44.56 40.19 -59.52
N TYR A 3 -43.71 39.68 -60.31
CA TYR A 3 -42.96 40.02 -61.56
C TYR A 3 -41.54 40.48 -61.24
N SER A 4 -40.49 40.28 -62.05
CA SER A 4 -40.37 39.88 -63.39
C SER A 4 -38.93 39.41 -63.73
N LYS A 5 -38.82 38.57 -64.75
CA LYS A 5 -37.62 38.17 -65.46
C LYS A 5 -36.91 39.35 -66.17
N LEU A 6 -35.56 39.32 -66.15
CA LEU A 6 -34.82 39.86 -67.32
C LEU A 6 -33.61 38.95 -67.58
N CYS A 7 -33.66 38.35 -68.74
CA CYS A 7 -32.58 37.70 -69.49
C CYS A 7 -31.52 38.71 -69.91
N PHE A 8 -30.24 38.42 -69.67
CA PHE A 8 -29.17 38.93 -70.49
C PHE A 8 -28.17 37.80 -70.81
N THR A 9 -28.22 37.39 -72.10
CA THR A 9 -27.23 36.56 -72.75
C THR A 9 -25.94 37.32 -72.92
N PHE A 10 -24.85 36.76 -72.35
CA PHE A 10 -23.49 37.16 -72.74
C PHE A 10 -22.66 35.94 -73.14
N ILE A 11 -22.05 36.12 -74.32
CA ILE A 11 -21.30 35.21 -75.16
C ILE A 11 -20.09 34.60 -74.36
N LEU A 12 -19.99 33.27 -74.52
CA LEU A 12 -18.83 32.46 -74.09
C LEU A 12 -17.60 32.85 -74.96
N LEU A 13 -16.57 33.33 -74.25
CA LEU A 13 -15.18 33.22 -74.71
C LEU A 13 -14.49 32.21 -73.81
N THR A 14 -14.32 31.00 -74.26
CA THR A 14 -13.54 29.94 -73.64
C THR A 14 -12.05 30.25 -73.80
N ILE A 15 -11.47 30.83 -72.75
CA ILE A 15 -10.03 30.82 -72.57
C ILE A 15 -9.72 29.65 -71.67
N SER A 16 -9.22 28.54 -72.22
CA SER A 16 -8.65 27.41 -71.48
C SER A 16 -7.36 27.84 -70.79
N PHE A 17 -7.49 28.34 -69.56
CA PHE A 17 -6.34 28.34 -68.62
C PHE A 17 -6.16 26.90 -68.14
N LYS A 18 -5.19 26.17 -68.66
CA LYS A 18 -4.59 25.03 -67.99
C LYS A 18 -3.91 25.58 -66.73
N ALA A 19 -4.65 25.54 -65.61
CA ALA A 19 -4.02 25.63 -64.33
C ALA A 19 -3.02 24.46 -64.26
N PRO A 20 -1.76 24.70 -63.89
CA PRO A 20 -0.88 23.59 -63.60
C PRO A 20 -1.52 22.82 -62.46
N PHE A 21 -1.84 21.55 -62.67
CA PHE A 21 -2.09 20.61 -61.59
C PHE A 21 -0.79 20.60 -60.81
N THR A 22 -0.73 21.38 -59.72
CA THR A 22 0.25 21.17 -58.68
C THR A 22 -0.08 19.78 -58.14
N ARG A 23 0.65 18.80 -58.60
CA ARG A 23 0.76 17.48 -57.96
C ARG A 23 1.04 17.78 -56.51
N SER A 24 0.08 17.55 -55.64
CA SER A 24 0.35 17.53 -54.22
C SER A 24 1.44 16.48 -54.04
N GLU A 25 2.69 16.92 -53.99
CA GLU A 25 3.76 16.05 -53.61
C GLU A 25 3.40 15.57 -52.21
N ASN A 26 3.16 14.28 -52.08
CA ASN A 26 3.02 13.66 -50.75
C ASN A 26 4.35 13.85 -50.04
N LEU A 27 4.44 14.92 -49.26
CA LEU A 27 5.63 15.23 -48.46
C LEU A 27 5.92 14.01 -47.60
N THR A 28 7.10 13.40 -47.81
CA THR A 28 7.57 12.25 -47.07
C THR A 28 8.29 12.71 -45.80
N CYS A 29 8.53 11.77 -44.88
CA CYS A 29 9.36 11.97 -43.70
C CYS A 29 10.73 12.57 -44.06
N ASN A 30 11.22 13.50 -43.24
CA ASN A 30 12.55 14.05 -43.39
C ASN A 30 13.61 12.96 -43.28
N SER A 31 14.62 12.97 -44.16
CA SER A 31 15.63 11.90 -44.26
C SER A 31 16.50 11.79 -42.96
N TYR A 32 16.75 12.90 -42.27
CA TYR A 32 17.48 12.88 -40.99
C TYR A 32 16.61 12.25 -39.89
N ASP A 33 15.33 12.60 -39.82
CA ASP A 33 14.39 12.07 -38.86
C ASP A 33 14.19 10.54 -39.10
N LEU A 34 14.02 10.14 -40.35
CA LEU A 34 13.93 8.74 -40.77
C LEU A 34 15.17 7.95 -40.28
N ARG A 35 16.35 8.48 -40.58
CA ARG A 35 17.62 7.85 -40.15
C ARG A 35 17.72 7.73 -38.62
N SER A 36 17.30 8.77 -37.90
CA SER A 36 17.31 8.78 -36.42
C SER A 36 16.41 7.73 -35.83
N LEU A 37 15.18 7.58 -36.38
CA LEU A 37 14.21 6.56 -35.94
C LEU A 37 14.63 5.14 -36.35
N THR A 38 15.18 4.95 -37.56
CA THR A 38 15.70 3.66 -38.00
C THR A 38 16.88 3.20 -37.12
N ASN A 39 17.80 4.12 -36.78
CA ASN A 39 18.86 3.80 -35.86
C ASN A 39 18.33 3.50 -34.44
N PHE A 40 17.34 4.25 -33.94
CA PHE A 40 16.71 3.96 -32.66
C PHE A 40 16.09 2.58 -32.66
N SER A 41 15.34 2.19 -33.73
CA SER A 41 14.70 0.88 -33.82
C SER A 41 15.69 -0.29 -33.76
N SER A 42 16.94 -0.10 -34.21
CA SER A 42 17.98 -1.13 -34.16
C SER A 42 18.51 -1.44 -32.74
N PHE A 43 18.19 -0.61 -31.75
CA PHE A 43 18.51 -0.82 -30.35
C PHE A 43 17.29 -1.26 -29.52
N ILE A 44 16.15 -1.48 -30.18
CA ILE A 44 14.96 -2.02 -29.55
C ILE A 44 14.83 -3.49 -29.91
N ASP A 45 14.99 -4.36 -28.91
CA ASP A 45 15.01 -5.80 -29.08
C ASP A 45 13.61 -6.39 -29.34
N TYR A 46 12.57 -5.74 -28.76
CA TYR A 46 11.18 -6.22 -28.81
C TYR A 46 10.16 -5.08 -28.66
N GLY A 47 9.00 -5.26 -29.27
CA GLY A 47 7.81 -4.42 -29.06
C GLY A 47 7.62 -3.32 -30.11
N LEU A 48 8.53 -3.18 -31.09
CA LEU A 48 8.42 -2.19 -32.17
C LEU A 48 8.02 -2.89 -33.47
N ASP A 49 6.93 -2.42 -34.10
CA ASP A 49 6.34 -2.97 -35.32
C ASP A 49 6.61 -2.10 -36.57
N TRP A 50 7.67 -1.30 -36.53
CA TRP A 50 8.00 -0.38 -37.62
C TRP A 50 8.56 -1.11 -38.85
N ASN A 51 7.99 -0.79 -40.02
CA ASN A 51 8.56 -1.20 -41.29
C ASN A 51 9.67 -0.23 -41.73
N THR A 52 10.91 -0.52 -41.34
CA THR A 52 12.09 0.33 -41.64
C THR A 52 12.45 0.39 -43.11
N SER A 53 11.82 -0.44 -43.98
CA SER A 53 11.94 -0.34 -45.43
C SER A 53 11.05 0.77 -46.04
N ASP A 54 10.06 1.26 -45.26
CA ASP A 54 9.22 2.37 -45.67
C ASP A 54 9.96 3.69 -45.44
N SER A 55 10.09 4.50 -46.50
CA SER A 55 10.73 5.82 -46.43
C SER A 55 9.87 6.89 -45.74
N ASN A 56 8.62 6.59 -45.39
CA ASN A 56 7.70 7.52 -44.74
C ASN A 56 7.49 7.22 -43.24
N CYS A 57 8.42 7.62 -42.37
CA CYS A 57 8.33 7.41 -40.92
C CYS A 57 7.08 8.05 -40.28
N CYS A 58 6.41 8.98 -40.96
CA CYS A 58 5.20 9.63 -40.44
C CYS A 58 3.97 8.70 -40.42
N THR A 59 4.07 7.50 -41.00
CA THR A 59 3.05 6.45 -40.95
C THR A 59 3.34 5.41 -39.86
N TRP A 60 4.48 5.49 -39.22
CA TRP A 60 4.89 4.51 -38.18
C TRP A 60 4.11 4.71 -36.92
N THR A 61 3.78 3.60 -36.27
CA THR A 61 3.05 3.61 -34.99
C THR A 61 3.76 4.51 -33.95
N GLY A 62 3.02 5.48 -33.41
CA GLY A 62 3.52 6.39 -32.37
C GLY A 62 4.35 7.56 -32.91
N VAL A 63 4.57 7.69 -34.21
CA VAL A 63 5.25 8.82 -34.84
C VAL A 63 4.24 9.82 -35.37
N THR A 64 4.37 11.08 -34.99
CA THR A 64 3.56 12.19 -35.53
C THR A 64 4.46 13.25 -36.12
N CYS A 65 4.16 13.64 -37.37
CA CYS A 65 4.92 14.67 -38.05
C CYS A 65 4.12 15.97 -38.20
N ASP A 66 4.84 17.09 -38.28
CA ASP A 66 4.29 18.41 -38.57
C ASP A 66 4.48 18.76 -40.09
N HIS A 67 3.54 19.55 -40.61
CA HIS A 67 3.53 20.03 -41.99
C HIS A 67 4.23 21.39 -42.17
N SER A 68 5.00 21.84 -41.21
CA SER A 68 5.53 23.21 -41.13
C SER A 68 6.63 23.55 -42.13
N THR A 69 7.17 22.57 -42.89
CA THR A 69 8.24 22.81 -43.86
C THR A 69 7.76 22.52 -45.28
N VAL A 70 8.21 23.33 -46.26
CA VAL A 70 7.78 23.23 -47.66
C VAL A 70 8.36 22.00 -48.37
N SER A 71 9.40 21.36 -47.82
CA SER A 71 10.15 20.31 -48.52
C SER A 71 10.04 18.91 -47.90
N SER A 72 9.72 18.76 -46.62
CA SER A 72 9.58 17.46 -45.93
C SER A 72 8.85 17.60 -44.61
N LYS A 73 8.24 16.49 -44.10
CA LYS A 73 7.58 16.45 -42.80
C LYS A 73 8.60 16.16 -41.72
N ARG A 74 8.56 16.93 -40.60
CA ARG A 74 9.45 16.76 -39.44
C ARG A 74 8.72 16.04 -38.30
N VAL A 75 9.41 15.11 -37.65
CA VAL A 75 8.87 14.39 -36.47
C VAL A 75 8.77 15.35 -35.30
N VAL A 76 7.56 15.56 -34.79
CA VAL A 76 7.28 16.44 -33.63
C VAL A 76 6.82 15.68 -32.39
N ARG A 77 6.33 14.43 -32.55
CA ARG A 77 5.92 13.59 -31.42
C ARG A 77 6.38 12.16 -31.66
N LEU A 78 6.88 11.54 -30.58
CA LEU A 78 7.19 10.13 -30.50
C LEU A 78 6.52 9.57 -29.25
N GLU A 79 5.41 8.83 -29.43
CA GLU A 79 4.53 8.34 -28.38
C GLU A 79 4.46 6.81 -28.43
N LEU A 80 5.33 6.15 -27.69
CA LEU A 80 5.51 4.71 -27.63
C LEU A 80 5.24 4.14 -26.23
N GLY A 81 4.44 4.83 -25.42
CA GLY A 81 4.06 4.38 -24.08
C GLY A 81 3.29 3.05 -24.10
N SER A 82 3.53 2.18 -23.09
CA SER A 82 2.82 0.91 -22.90
C SER A 82 2.91 -0.07 -24.09
N LYS A 83 4.03 -0.07 -24.82
CA LYS A 83 4.27 -0.95 -25.97
C LYS A 83 5.09 -2.19 -25.66
N ARG A 84 5.46 -2.41 -24.39
CA ARG A 84 6.35 -3.49 -23.96
C ARG A 84 7.71 -3.45 -24.67
N LEU A 85 8.21 -2.25 -24.99
CA LEU A 85 9.53 -2.08 -25.60
C LEU A 85 10.62 -2.59 -24.66
N GLN A 86 11.55 -3.35 -25.21
CA GLN A 86 12.76 -3.79 -24.53
C GLN A 86 13.98 -3.34 -25.33
N GLY A 87 15.02 -2.88 -24.66
CA GLY A 87 16.25 -2.40 -25.28
C GLY A 87 16.73 -1.10 -24.65
N ILE A 88 17.54 -0.33 -25.38
CA ILE A 88 18.12 0.93 -24.90
C ILE A 88 17.71 2.12 -25.77
N VAL A 89 17.69 3.31 -25.15
CA VAL A 89 17.50 4.56 -25.87
C VAL A 89 18.83 5.03 -26.41
N SER A 90 18.98 5.02 -27.75
CA SER A 90 20.23 5.39 -28.42
C SER A 90 20.37 6.92 -28.58
N GLU A 91 21.61 7.39 -28.71
CA GLU A 91 21.95 8.79 -29.03
C GLU A 91 21.24 9.31 -30.30
N SER A 92 20.83 8.42 -31.21
CA SER A 92 20.18 8.79 -32.46
C SER A 92 18.87 9.55 -32.29
N LEU A 93 18.13 9.33 -31.17
CA LEU A 93 16.90 10.09 -30.89
C LEU A 93 17.14 11.59 -30.77
N ALA A 94 18.33 12.01 -30.35
CA ALA A 94 18.71 13.42 -30.31
C ALA A 94 18.83 14.07 -31.71
N GLY A 95 18.78 13.28 -32.79
CA GLY A 95 18.68 13.79 -34.15
C GLY A 95 17.30 14.31 -34.53
N LEU A 96 16.28 14.07 -33.71
CA LEU A 96 14.91 14.58 -33.91
C LEU A 96 14.82 16.02 -33.33
N ASP A 97 15.51 16.97 -33.97
CA ASP A 97 15.65 18.34 -33.45
C ASP A 97 14.34 19.15 -33.40
N GLN A 98 13.27 18.71 -34.07
CA GLN A 98 11.92 19.30 -33.99
C GLN A 98 10.99 18.59 -33.02
N LEU A 99 11.49 17.61 -32.27
CA LEU A 99 10.69 16.82 -31.33
C LEU A 99 10.19 17.72 -30.18
N LYS A 100 8.87 17.67 -29.96
CA LYS A 100 8.17 18.38 -28.88
C LYS A 100 7.71 17.45 -27.76
N ILE A 101 7.31 16.22 -28.11
CA ILE A 101 6.79 15.23 -27.18
C ILE A 101 7.56 13.92 -27.36
N LEU A 102 8.15 13.46 -26.26
CA LEU A 102 8.76 12.15 -26.13
C LEU A 102 8.05 11.40 -25.01
N ASN A 103 7.30 10.36 -25.36
CA ASN A 103 6.68 9.46 -24.41
C ASN A 103 7.12 8.02 -24.69
N LEU A 104 7.92 7.46 -23.78
CA LEU A 104 8.38 6.07 -23.77
C LEU A 104 7.95 5.35 -22.49
N SER A 105 6.97 5.88 -21.76
CA SER A 105 6.57 5.40 -20.44
C SER A 105 6.00 3.97 -20.46
N GLN A 106 6.06 3.28 -19.30
CA GLN A 106 5.49 1.96 -19.09
C GLN A 106 6.01 0.90 -20.08
N ASN A 107 7.33 0.80 -20.20
CA ASN A 107 8.03 -0.17 -21.01
C ASN A 107 9.09 -0.92 -20.19
N PHE A 108 9.98 -1.66 -20.81
CA PHE A 108 11.11 -2.37 -20.21
C PHE A 108 12.45 -1.84 -20.76
N LEU A 109 12.48 -0.55 -21.09
CA LEU A 109 13.68 0.11 -21.57
C LEU A 109 14.69 0.28 -20.44
N HIS A 110 15.97 0.05 -20.73
CA HIS A 110 17.03 0.03 -19.73
C HIS A 110 18.27 0.80 -20.17
N GLY A 111 19.30 0.81 -19.29
CA GLY A 111 20.56 1.49 -19.55
C GLY A 111 20.53 2.98 -19.23
N TYR A 112 21.57 3.69 -19.67
CA TYR A 112 21.73 5.12 -19.43
C TYR A 112 20.99 5.97 -20.46
N LEU A 113 20.45 7.11 -20.04
CA LEU A 113 19.88 8.07 -20.97
C LEU A 113 20.97 8.82 -21.73
N PRO A 114 20.81 9.02 -23.06
CA PRO A 114 21.72 9.81 -23.87
C PRO A 114 21.76 11.27 -23.42
N ALA A 115 22.95 11.83 -23.18
CA ALA A 115 23.08 13.22 -22.73
C ALA A 115 22.53 14.23 -23.75
N ARG A 116 22.69 13.95 -25.05
CA ARG A 116 22.19 14.83 -26.12
C ARG A 116 20.68 14.96 -26.15
N LEU A 117 19.93 14.00 -25.60
CA LEU A 117 18.47 14.09 -25.50
C LEU A 117 18.04 15.31 -24.68
N PHE A 118 18.83 15.67 -23.66
CA PHE A 118 18.59 16.82 -22.80
C PHE A 118 19.03 18.17 -23.41
N HIS A 119 19.41 18.17 -24.68
CA HIS A 119 19.75 19.37 -25.44
C HIS A 119 18.76 19.72 -26.55
N LEU A 120 17.64 18.98 -26.64
CA LEU A 120 16.56 19.21 -27.61
C LEU A 120 15.72 20.43 -27.20
N GLN A 121 16.02 21.60 -27.79
CA GLN A 121 15.44 22.88 -27.38
C GLN A 121 13.93 23.00 -27.61
N ASN A 122 13.38 22.25 -28.58
CA ASN A 122 11.95 22.26 -28.90
C ASN A 122 11.14 21.30 -28.01
N LEU A 123 11.79 20.47 -27.16
CA LEU A 123 11.13 19.46 -26.38
C LEU A 123 10.33 20.11 -25.23
N GLU A 124 9.02 19.86 -25.24
CA GLU A 124 8.06 20.40 -24.29
C GLU A 124 7.68 19.35 -23.21
N ILE A 125 7.60 18.07 -23.61
CA ILE A 125 7.18 16.95 -22.75
C ILE A 125 8.16 15.79 -22.88
N ILE A 126 8.69 15.34 -21.74
CA ILE A 126 9.43 14.08 -21.59
C ILE A 126 8.70 13.21 -20.59
N ASP A 127 8.25 12.04 -21.02
CA ASP A 127 7.72 10.98 -20.16
C ASP A 127 8.46 9.67 -20.41
N LEU A 128 9.32 9.29 -19.48
CA LEU A 128 10.10 8.06 -19.48
C LEU A 128 9.74 7.18 -18.27
N SER A 129 8.62 7.46 -17.62
CA SER A 129 8.22 6.83 -16.37
C SER A 129 8.00 5.33 -16.51
N ASN A 130 8.22 4.58 -15.41
CA ASN A 130 8.00 3.14 -15.34
C ASN A 130 8.77 2.35 -16.42
N ASN A 131 10.08 2.39 -16.30
CA ASN A 131 11.07 1.65 -17.08
C ASN A 131 12.21 1.17 -16.16
N ASP A 132 13.29 0.64 -16.74
CA ASP A 132 14.48 0.17 -16.02
C ASP A 132 15.72 1.05 -16.30
N PHE A 133 15.55 2.33 -16.54
CA PHE A 133 16.67 3.26 -16.77
C PHE A 133 17.53 3.42 -15.52
N VAL A 134 18.85 3.48 -15.71
CA VAL A 134 19.85 3.53 -14.64
C VAL A 134 20.77 4.74 -14.75
N GLY A 135 21.53 5.02 -13.69
CA GLY A 135 22.55 6.05 -13.65
C GLY A 135 22.01 7.43 -13.29
N PRO A 136 22.86 8.46 -13.34
CA PRO A 136 22.43 9.82 -13.04
C PRO A 136 21.66 10.43 -14.22
N ILE A 137 20.82 11.42 -13.93
CA ILE A 137 20.26 12.28 -15.00
C ILE A 137 21.43 13.02 -15.64
N PRO A 138 21.56 13.04 -16.98
CA PRO A 138 22.59 13.81 -17.65
C PRO A 138 22.53 15.30 -17.28
N GLY A 139 23.62 15.85 -16.75
CA GLY A 139 23.72 17.25 -16.35
C GLY A 139 23.89 18.21 -17.54
N GLY A 140 23.78 19.53 -17.28
CA GLY A 140 23.99 20.56 -18.28
C GLY A 140 22.86 20.64 -19.31
N SER A 141 21.63 20.32 -18.94
CA SER A 141 20.47 20.37 -19.84
C SER A 141 20.22 21.76 -20.41
N ASN A 142 19.85 21.82 -21.70
CA ASN A 142 19.43 23.03 -22.38
C ASN A 142 18.02 22.88 -23.00
N LEU A 143 17.08 22.40 -22.17
CA LEU A 143 15.70 22.17 -22.55
C LEU A 143 14.87 23.46 -22.37
N SER A 144 15.08 24.45 -23.26
CA SER A 144 14.50 25.79 -23.11
C SER A 144 12.95 25.81 -23.20
N SER A 145 12.33 24.84 -23.87
CA SER A 145 10.87 24.78 -24.06
C SER A 145 10.18 23.82 -23.09
N ILE A 146 10.91 23.12 -22.24
CA ILE A 146 10.36 22.03 -21.41
C ILE A 146 9.31 22.54 -20.44
N ARG A 147 8.20 21.82 -20.33
CA ARG A 147 7.04 22.08 -19.47
C ARG A 147 6.77 20.95 -18.50
N TYR A 148 7.02 19.71 -18.94
CA TYR A 148 6.71 18.51 -18.19
C TYR A 148 7.84 17.49 -18.31
N ILE A 149 8.31 17.01 -17.17
CA ILE A 149 9.30 15.94 -17.06
C ILE A 149 8.77 14.90 -16.09
N ASP A 150 8.64 13.66 -16.56
CA ASP A 150 8.36 12.50 -15.73
C ASP A 150 9.35 11.38 -16.06
N ILE A 151 10.20 11.05 -15.09
CA ILE A 151 11.13 9.92 -15.14
C ILE A 151 10.93 8.99 -13.92
N SER A 152 9.76 9.08 -13.30
CA SER A 152 9.43 8.30 -12.11
C SER A 152 9.38 6.80 -12.38
N GLY A 153 9.53 5.99 -11.33
CA GLY A 153 9.43 4.53 -11.46
C GLY A 153 10.55 3.93 -12.30
N ASN A 154 11.80 4.31 -12.03
CA ASN A 154 13.00 3.84 -12.68
C ASN A 154 14.10 3.48 -11.65
N ILE A 155 15.31 3.27 -12.11
CA ILE A 155 16.48 2.90 -11.29
C ILE A 155 17.53 4.03 -11.33
N PHE A 156 17.10 5.26 -11.59
CA PHE A 156 18.01 6.42 -11.59
C PHE A 156 18.64 6.64 -10.22
N ASN A 157 19.91 7.04 -10.20
CA ASN A 157 20.67 7.27 -8.97
C ASN A 157 21.53 8.55 -9.06
N GLY A 158 22.37 8.77 -8.04
CA GLY A 158 23.17 9.99 -7.94
C GLY A 158 22.38 11.16 -7.38
N SER A 159 22.94 12.36 -7.46
CA SER A 159 22.28 13.59 -7.00
C SER A 159 21.33 14.14 -8.06
N VAL A 160 20.23 14.74 -7.59
CA VAL A 160 19.31 15.46 -8.48
C VAL A 160 19.97 16.72 -8.99
N ASP A 161 20.01 16.94 -10.30
CA ASP A 161 20.45 18.19 -10.92
C ASP A 161 19.23 19.07 -11.27
N ALA A 162 19.17 20.26 -10.71
CA ALA A 162 18.11 21.23 -10.96
C ALA A 162 18.53 22.34 -11.95
N THR A 163 19.57 22.13 -12.78
CA THR A 163 19.97 23.07 -13.85
C THR A 163 18.86 23.28 -14.88
N LEU A 164 17.93 22.35 -15.00
CA LEU A 164 16.66 22.50 -15.74
C LEU A 164 15.92 23.79 -15.41
N CYS A 165 15.93 24.22 -14.15
CA CYS A 165 15.26 25.43 -13.67
C CYS A 165 15.95 26.72 -14.14
N GLU A 166 17.18 26.63 -14.63
CA GLU A 166 17.93 27.75 -15.23
C GLU A 166 17.67 27.83 -16.73
N SER A 167 17.39 26.71 -17.37
CA SER A 167 17.21 26.60 -18.82
C SER A 167 15.79 26.92 -19.28
N SER A 168 14.76 26.60 -18.49
CA SER A 168 13.35 26.80 -18.87
C SER A 168 12.58 27.59 -17.81
N SER A 169 11.93 28.66 -18.23
CA SER A 169 10.95 29.38 -17.43
C SER A 169 9.52 28.79 -17.51
N TYR A 170 9.32 27.78 -18.34
CA TYR A 170 7.98 27.22 -18.63
C TYR A 170 7.66 25.94 -17.86
N ILE A 171 8.63 25.36 -17.16
CA ILE A 171 8.46 24.08 -16.50
C ILE A 171 7.44 24.19 -15.35
N HIS A 172 6.38 23.36 -15.41
CA HIS A 172 5.34 23.34 -14.40
C HIS A 172 5.21 22.01 -13.66
N THR A 173 5.76 20.91 -14.21
CA THR A 173 5.75 19.60 -13.53
C THR A 173 7.10 18.93 -13.65
N ILE A 174 7.63 18.51 -12.51
CA ILE A 174 8.82 17.66 -12.39
C ILE A 174 8.43 16.46 -11.51
N ASN A 175 8.54 15.27 -12.09
CA ASN A 175 8.33 14.01 -11.36
C ASN A 175 9.57 13.12 -11.46
N LEU A 176 10.28 12.99 -10.33
CA LEU A 176 11.45 12.14 -10.14
C LEU A 176 11.19 11.04 -9.12
N GLY A 177 9.91 10.82 -8.74
CA GLY A 177 9.51 9.87 -7.71
C GLY A 177 9.87 8.43 -8.03
N ASN A 178 9.97 7.61 -6.99
CA ASN A 178 10.22 6.18 -7.11
C ASN A 178 11.47 5.86 -7.94
N ASN A 179 12.62 6.30 -7.41
CA ASN A 179 13.97 6.10 -7.95
C ASN A 179 14.98 5.90 -6.79
N TYR A 180 16.28 6.00 -7.08
CA TYR A 180 17.36 5.86 -6.08
C TYR A 180 18.19 7.15 -5.96
N PHE A 181 17.59 8.32 -6.17
CA PHE A 181 18.29 9.59 -6.03
C PHE A 181 18.75 9.82 -4.59
N THR A 182 19.97 10.35 -4.47
CA THR A 182 20.65 10.62 -3.19
C THR A 182 21.05 12.10 -3.08
N GLY A 183 21.63 12.49 -1.94
CA GLY A 183 22.05 13.85 -1.69
C GLY A 183 20.92 14.76 -1.23
N GLU A 184 21.16 16.05 -1.23
CA GLU A 184 20.19 17.06 -0.78
C GLU A 184 19.18 17.42 -1.88
N VAL A 185 18.00 17.90 -1.47
CA VAL A 185 17.05 18.51 -2.41
C VAL A 185 17.66 19.82 -2.92
N PRO A 186 17.92 19.94 -4.24
CA PRO A 186 18.66 21.09 -4.77
C PRO A 186 17.98 22.44 -4.51
N ALA A 187 18.73 23.40 -4.01
CA ALA A 187 18.25 24.77 -3.80
C ALA A 187 17.80 25.44 -5.11
N ASN A 188 18.40 25.07 -6.24
CA ASN A 188 18.09 25.62 -7.55
C ASN A 188 16.66 25.36 -8.02
N PHE A 189 15.94 24.39 -7.45
CA PHE A 189 14.49 24.27 -7.70
C PHE A 189 13.74 25.58 -7.43
N GLY A 190 14.17 26.38 -6.44
CA GLY A 190 13.57 27.68 -6.16
C GLY A 190 13.58 28.68 -7.33
N ARG A 191 14.36 28.42 -8.38
CA ARG A 191 14.39 29.21 -9.62
C ARG A 191 13.33 28.84 -10.65
N CYS A 192 12.71 27.67 -10.52
CA CYS A 192 11.61 27.21 -11.37
C CYS A 192 10.31 27.99 -11.08
N SER A 193 10.24 29.27 -11.40
CA SER A 193 9.14 30.16 -10.99
C SER A 193 7.74 29.72 -11.46
N SER A 194 7.65 28.96 -12.54
CA SER A 194 6.38 28.43 -13.10
C SER A 194 5.98 27.07 -12.51
N LEU A 195 6.81 26.46 -11.66
CA LEU A 195 6.62 25.12 -11.16
C LEU A 195 5.35 25.04 -10.30
N GLN A 196 4.49 24.09 -10.66
CA GLN A 196 3.23 23.80 -9.97
C GLN A 196 3.24 22.47 -9.24
N GLN A 197 3.98 21.50 -9.74
CA GLN A 197 4.03 20.15 -9.16
C GLN A 197 5.48 19.65 -9.11
N LEU A 198 5.90 19.24 -7.92
CA LEU A 198 7.21 18.66 -7.66
C LEU A 198 7.06 17.36 -6.89
N PHE A 199 7.36 16.25 -7.56
CA PHE A 199 7.35 14.91 -6.98
C PHE A 199 8.77 14.38 -6.87
N LEU A 200 9.20 14.14 -5.63
CA LEU A 200 10.52 13.61 -5.27
C LEU A 200 10.38 12.40 -4.34
N ASN A 201 9.17 11.89 -4.18
CA ASN A 201 8.86 10.80 -3.27
C ASN A 201 9.58 9.49 -3.60
N ASP A 202 9.70 8.60 -2.60
CA ASP A 202 10.28 7.26 -2.75
C ASP A 202 11.68 7.31 -3.35
N ASN A 203 12.59 8.02 -2.67
CA ASN A 203 14.00 8.16 -3.01
C ASN A 203 14.88 8.07 -1.74
N GLN A 204 16.15 8.41 -1.85
CA GLN A 204 17.10 8.45 -0.73
C GLN A 204 17.63 9.89 -0.49
N LEU A 205 16.81 10.90 -0.82
CA LEU A 205 17.16 12.30 -0.64
C LEU A 205 17.30 12.64 0.85
N SER A 206 18.30 13.43 1.18
CA SER A 206 18.70 13.75 2.57
C SER A 206 18.91 15.25 2.75
N GLY A 207 19.60 15.63 3.83
CA GLY A 207 19.83 17.04 4.16
C GLY A 207 18.60 17.71 4.77
N SER A 208 18.58 19.03 4.79
CA SER A 208 17.51 19.84 5.37
C SER A 208 16.53 20.36 4.31
N PHE A 209 15.31 20.68 4.75
CA PHE A 209 14.30 21.32 3.88
C PHE A 209 14.81 22.69 3.41
N SER A 210 15.06 22.84 2.11
CA SER A 210 15.63 24.06 1.55
C SER A 210 14.64 25.24 1.57
N LYS A 211 15.04 26.35 2.17
CA LYS A 211 14.27 27.61 2.15
C LYS A 211 13.99 28.15 0.74
N SER A 212 14.83 27.79 -0.24
CA SER A 212 14.65 28.21 -1.62
C SER A 212 13.39 27.62 -2.26
N LEU A 213 12.98 26.41 -1.86
CA LEU A 213 11.70 25.82 -2.30
C LEU A 213 10.51 26.72 -1.93
N CYS A 214 10.60 27.45 -0.82
CA CYS A 214 9.54 28.36 -0.38
C CYS A 214 9.40 29.61 -1.28
N GLN A 215 10.25 29.78 -2.28
CA GLN A 215 10.12 30.85 -3.29
C GLN A 215 9.17 30.46 -4.44
N LEU A 216 8.81 29.19 -4.56
CA LEU A 216 7.94 28.63 -5.61
C LEU A 216 6.47 29.00 -5.39
N ARG A 217 6.10 30.25 -5.56
CA ARG A 217 4.75 30.76 -5.25
C ARG A 217 3.62 30.10 -6.08
N ASN A 218 3.96 29.51 -7.23
CA ASN A 218 2.99 28.80 -8.08
C ASN A 218 2.83 27.32 -7.71
N LEU A 219 3.63 26.82 -6.74
CA LEU A 219 3.61 25.41 -6.36
C LEU A 219 2.27 25.04 -5.72
N ARG A 220 1.67 23.98 -6.24
CA ARG A 220 0.40 23.41 -5.80
C ARG A 220 0.57 22.07 -5.10
N ILE A 221 1.53 21.27 -5.56
CA ILE A 221 1.81 19.95 -4.99
C ILE A 221 3.32 19.86 -4.73
N LEU A 222 3.65 19.52 -3.49
CA LEU A 222 5.01 19.14 -3.07
C LEU A 222 4.96 17.79 -2.39
N ASN A 223 5.55 16.78 -3.03
CA ASN A 223 5.65 15.44 -2.49
C ASN A 223 7.12 15.04 -2.29
N LEU A 224 7.51 14.91 -1.02
CA LEU A 224 8.83 14.46 -0.55
C LEU A 224 8.74 13.15 0.24
N GLN A 225 7.58 12.46 0.20
CA GLN A 225 7.31 11.26 0.98
C GLN A 225 8.40 10.19 0.78
N HIS A 226 8.66 9.37 1.82
CA HIS A 226 9.61 8.25 1.79
C HIS A 226 11.02 8.67 1.31
N ASN A 227 11.65 9.59 2.07
CA ASN A 227 13.01 10.04 1.89
C ASN A 227 13.76 10.09 3.24
N LEU A 228 14.94 10.69 3.26
CA LEU A 228 15.77 10.85 4.45
C LEU A 228 15.93 12.34 4.85
N VAL A 229 15.04 13.21 4.35
CA VAL A 229 15.07 14.66 4.62
C VAL A 229 14.88 14.90 6.12
N SER A 230 15.66 15.79 6.71
CA SER A 230 15.76 15.97 8.15
C SER A 230 15.68 17.44 8.58
N GLY A 231 15.76 17.67 9.90
CA GLY A 231 15.70 19.01 10.47
C GLY A 231 14.29 19.59 10.55
N PRO A 232 14.16 20.87 10.91
CA PRO A 232 12.86 21.51 11.10
C PRO A 232 12.19 21.89 9.78
N LEU A 233 10.85 21.82 9.75
CA LEU A 233 10.06 22.53 8.76
C LEU A 233 9.92 23.98 9.24
N ASN A 234 10.45 24.95 8.47
CA ASN A 234 10.47 26.33 8.92
C ASN A 234 9.24 27.14 8.48
N ASP A 235 9.01 28.31 9.12
CA ASP A 235 7.86 29.20 8.86
C ASP A 235 7.81 29.77 7.43
N GLU A 236 8.91 29.69 6.68
CA GLU A 236 8.97 30.10 5.28
C GLU A 236 8.01 29.29 4.39
N ILE A 237 7.59 28.10 4.85
CA ILE A 237 6.59 27.28 4.14
C ILE A 237 5.30 28.07 3.87
N GLY A 238 4.94 29.00 4.74
CA GLY A 238 3.79 29.88 4.56
C GLY A 238 3.85 30.81 3.33
N LYS A 239 5.01 30.91 2.65
CA LYS A 239 5.13 31.64 1.38
C LYS A 239 4.53 30.90 0.19
N LEU A 240 4.27 29.60 0.30
CA LEU A 240 3.67 28.76 -0.73
C LEU A 240 2.15 28.92 -0.75
N SER A 241 1.65 30.12 -0.94
CA SER A 241 0.23 30.46 -0.83
C SER A 241 -0.71 29.70 -1.79
N ASN A 242 -0.16 29.13 -2.88
CA ASN A 242 -0.92 28.33 -3.83
C ASN A 242 -0.86 26.81 -3.52
N LEU A 243 -0.17 26.41 -2.45
CA LEU A 243 0.01 24.99 -2.12
C LEU A 243 -1.33 24.36 -1.72
N VAL A 244 -1.69 23.29 -2.38
CA VAL A 244 -2.89 22.47 -2.15
C VAL A 244 -2.54 21.21 -1.39
N GLU A 245 -1.40 20.60 -1.73
CA GLU A 245 -0.93 19.36 -1.10
C GLU A 245 0.54 19.47 -0.70
N LEU A 246 0.81 19.13 0.56
CA LEU A 246 2.13 18.95 1.13
C LEU A 246 2.24 17.55 1.71
N ASP A 247 3.03 16.68 1.08
CA ASP A 247 3.38 15.38 1.64
C ASP A 247 4.88 15.30 1.94
N ILE A 248 5.20 15.29 3.22
CA ILE A 248 6.54 15.12 3.78
C ILE A 248 6.62 13.87 4.66
N SER A 249 5.66 12.94 4.51
CA SER A 249 5.57 11.73 5.32
C SER A 249 6.79 10.83 5.16
N SER A 250 7.04 9.97 6.16
CA SER A 250 8.12 8.97 6.13
C SER A 250 9.48 9.59 5.79
N ASN A 251 9.88 10.55 6.62
CA ASN A 251 11.14 11.26 6.58
C ASN A 251 11.76 11.33 7.98
N ARG A 252 12.74 12.23 8.17
CA ARG A 252 13.44 12.49 9.44
C ARG A 252 13.24 13.93 9.93
N PHE A 253 12.15 14.58 9.51
CA PHE A 253 11.82 15.92 10.01
C PHE A 253 11.69 15.92 11.52
N SER A 254 12.08 17.01 12.17
CA SER A 254 12.12 17.13 13.64
C SER A 254 11.81 18.56 14.09
N GLY A 255 11.74 18.76 15.41
CA GLY A 255 11.36 20.05 15.99
C GLY A 255 9.83 20.26 15.96
N ILE A 256 9.42 21.49 16.21
CA ILE A 256 7.99 21.85 16.24
C ILE A 256 7.45 22.09 14.81
N LEU A 257 6.18 21.82 14.63
CA LEU A 257 5.48 22.24 13.42
C LEU A 257 5.40 23.78 13.37
N PRO A 258 5.65 24.42 12.20
CA PRO A 258 5.60 25.87 12.09
C PRO A 258 4.19 26.44 12.29
N ASP A 259 4.07 27.60 12.92
CA ASP A 259 2.79 28.32 13.06
C ASP A 259 2.55 29.27 11.89
N ALA A 260 2.52 28.72 10.66
CA ALA A 260 2.48 29.46 9.39
C ALA A 260 1.35 29.03 8.45
N PHE A 261 0.48 28.12 8.89
CA PHE A 261 -0.61 27.54 8.07
C PHE A 261 -1.70 28.55 7.70
N GLU A 262 -1.84 29.65 8.42
CA GLU A 262 -2.79 30.73 8.08
C GLU A 262 -2.49 31.37 6.71
N ARG A 263 -1.23 31.31 6.26
CA ARG A 263 -0.79 31.86 4.97
C ARG A 263 -0.97 30.90 3.81
N LEU A 264 -1.25 29.62 4.09
CA LEU A 264 -1.49 28.57 3.10
C LEU A 264 -2.98 28.53 2.74
N GLU A 265 -3.43 29.55 1.99
CA GLU A 265 -4.86 29.79 1.72
C GLU A 265 -5.54 28.71 0.85
N LYS A 266 -4.79 27.73 0.33
CA LYS A 266 -5.30 26.65 -0.53
C LYS A 266 -4.95 25.26 -0.04
N ILE A 267 -4.36 25.12 1.15
CA ILE A 267 -3.88 23.83 1.65
C ILE A 267 -5.07 22.94 2.02
N GLU A 268 -5.28 21.90 1.24
CA GLU A 268 -6.32 20.90 1.47
C GLU A 268 -5.75 19.65 2.16
N ASN A 269 -4.54 19.24 1.75
CA ASN A 269 -3.93 18.00 2.18
C ASN A 269 -2.58 18.27 2.84
N PHE A 270 -2.48 17.96 4.14
CA PHE A 270 -1.23 18.01 4.86
C PHE A 270 -0.88 16.65 5.45
N PHE A 271 0.16 16.01 4.91
CA PHE A 271 0.68 14.73 5.33
C PHE A 271 2.12 14.87 5.84
N ALA A 272 2.34 14.60 7.12
CA ALA A 272 3.64 14.64 7.79
C ALA A 272 3.82 13.43 8.72
N SER A 273 3.15 12.33 8.42
CA SER A 273 3.22 11.11 9.22
C SER A 273 4.60 10.45 9.18
N SER A 274 4.94 9.67 10.21
CA SER A 274 6.21 8.94 10.30
C SER A 274 7.43 9.86 10.18
N ASN A 275 7.50 10.84 11.09
CA ASN A 275 8.58 11.78 11.30
C ASN A 275 8.91 11.90 12.79
N ASN A 276 9.74 12.88 13.17
CA ASN A 276 10.13 13.16 14.56
C ASN A 276 9.63 14.55 15.04
N PHE A 277 8.50 15.03 14.50
CA PHE A 277 7.91 16.28 14.98
C PHE A 277 7.48 16.16 16.44
N ASN A 278 7.70 17.24 17.22
CA ASN A 278 7.37 17.33 18.62
C ASN A 278 6.59 18.62 18.96
N GLY A 279 6.31 18.85 20.24
CA GLY A 279 5.55 20.01 20.68
C GLY A 279 4.06 19.89 20.38
N HIS A 280 3.36 21.02 20.45
CA HIS A 280 1.90 21.10 20.30
C HIS A 280 1.48 21.32 18.85
N LEU A 281 0.22 21.03 18.55
CA LEU A 281 -0.40 21.43 17.29
C LEU A 281 -0.38 22.96 17.15
N PRO A 282 0.15 23.53 16.03
CA PRO A 282 0.20 24.98 15.85
C PRO A 282 -1.20 25.59 15.79
N LYS A 283 -1.35 26.80 16.34
CA LYS A 283 -2.62 27.49 16.34
C LYS A 283 -3.16 27.79 14.94
N SER A 284 -2.28 28.15 14.00
CA SER A 284 -2.66 28.38 12.60
C SER A 284 -3.18 27.10 11.92
N LEU A 285 -2.60 25.92 12.24
CA LEU A 285 -3.02 24.64 11.69
C LEU A 285 -4.42 24.24 12.16
N VAL A 286 -4.67 24.28 13.48
CA VAL A 286 -5.94 23.85 14.06
C VAL A 286 -7.10 24.83 13.82
N ASN A 287 -6.82 25.98 13.24
CA ASN A 287 -7.81 26.98 12.81
C ASN A 287 -7.91 27.11 11.28
N SER A 288 -7.20 26.30 10.51
CA SER A 288 -7.21 26.41 9.05
C SER A 288 -8.58 25.99 8.47
N PRO A 289 -9.28 26.88 7.74
CA PRO A 289 -10.57 26.54 7.14
C PRO A 289 -10.44 25.69 5.89
N TYR A 290 -9.25 25.54 5.35
CA TYR A 290 -9.01 24.92 4.04
C TYR A 290 -8.70 23.43 4.13
N ILE A 291 -8.15 22.95 5.27
CA ILE A 291 -7.70 21.57 5.43
C ILE A 291 -8.89 20.59 5.36
N ILE A 292 -8.72 19.61 4.48
CA ILE A 292 -9.63 18.48 4.25
C ILE A 292 -9.06 17.21 4.89
N PHE A 293 -7.77 16.95 4.64
CA PHE A 293 -7.04 15.78 5.15
C PHE A 293 -5.83 16.21 5.97
N LEU A 294 -5.78 15.78 7.22
CA LEU A 294 -4.67 16.00 8.15
C LEU A 294 -4.12 14.68 8.64
N ASN A 295 -2.86 14.37 8.30
CA ASN A 295 -2.20 13.16 8.78
C ASN A 295 -0.84 13.48 9.42
N LEU A 296 -0.80 13.38 10.75
CA LEU A 296 0.39 13.57 11.59
C LEU A 296 0.74 12.30 12.37
N ASN A 297 0.26 11.13 11.93
CA ASN A 297 0.46 9.84 12.59
C ASN A 297 1.96 9.51 12.76
N LYS A 298 2.30 8.82 13.84
CA LYS A 298 3.68 8.40 14.13
C LYS A 298 4.66 9.58 14.16
N ASN A 299 4.49 10.44 15.13
CA ASN A 299 5.37 11.50 15.53
C ASN A 299 5.55 11.49 17.07
N THR A 300 6.12 12.54 17.62
CA THR A 300 6.25 12.75 19.08
C THR A 300 5.51 14.01 19.55
N LEU A 301 4.46 14.39 18.79
CA LEU A 301 3.60 15.52 19.14
C LEU A 301 2.91 15.28 20.48
N ASN A 302 2.71 16.34 21.25
CA ASN A 302 2.19 16.26 22.62
C ASN A 302 1.16 17.37 22.91
N GLY A 303 0.74 17.44 24.17
CA GLY A 303 -0.28 18.40 24.63
C GLY A 303 -1.71 17.91 24.35
N PRO A 304 -2.70 18.75 24.61
CA PRO A 304 -4.11 18.45 24.34
C PRO A 304 -4.41 18.57 22.83
N ILE A 305 -5.41 17.81 22.38
CA ILE A 305 -5.89 17.88 20.99
C ILE A 305 -6.89 19.05 20.89
N ASN A 306 -6.47 20.19 20.34
CA ASN A 306 -7.24 21.44 20.32
C ASN A 306 -7.72 21.79 18.89
N LEU A 307 -8.30 20.83 18.15
CA LEU A 307 -8.88 21.10 16.82
C LEU A 307 -10.07 22.06 16.92
N ASN A 308 -10.04 23.17 16.19
CA ASN A 308 -11.15 24.10 16.11
C ASN A 308 -12.11 23.75 14.98
N CYS A 309 -13.00 22.81 15.22
CA CYS A 309 -13.94 22.33 14.22
C CYS A 309 -14.91 23.41 13.69
N SER A 310 -15.10 24.50 14.42
CA SER A 310 -15.89 25.65 13.94
C SER A 310 -15.15 26.44 12.84
N ALA A 311 -13.82 26.42 12.84
CA ALA A 311 -13.00 27.00 11.78
C ALA A 311 -12.72 26.00 10.66
N MET A 312 -12.42 24.73 11.00
CA MET A 312 -12.04 23.67 10.07
C MET A 312 -13.26 23.05 9.34
N VAL A 313 -14.04 23.89 8.68
CA VAL A 313 -15.35 23.51 8.09
C VAL A 313 -15.30 22.47 6.99
N HIS A 314 -14.13 22.23 6.39
CA HIS A 314 -13.91 21.26 5.32
C HIS A 314 -13.25 19.94 5.79
N LEU A 315 -12.88 19.85 7.07
CA LEU A 315 -12.15 18.71 7.62
C LEU A 315 -12.96 17.42 7.49
N THR A 316 -12.44 16.45 6.75
CA THR A 316 -13.07 15.14 6.54
C THR A 316 -12.28 13.99 7.16
N SER A 317 -10.96 14.15 7.31
CA SER A 317 -10.10 13.06 7.77
C SER A 317 -8.98 13.58 8.65
N VAL A 318 -8.83 12.96 9.83
CA VAL A 318 -7.78 13.28 10.80
C VAL A 318 -7.11 12.01 11.28
N ASP A 319 -5.79 11.95 11.13
CA ASP A 319 -4.96 10.93 11.73
C ASP A 319 -3.88 11.57 12.61
N LEU A 320 -4.07 11.50 13.92
CA LEU A 320 -3.11 11.91 14.96
C LEU A 320 -2.60 10.71 15.75
N GLY A 321 -2.83 9.49 15.28
CA GLY A 321 -2.45 8.27 15.96
C GLY A 321 -0.94 8.13 16.16
N SER A 322 -0.56 7.37 17.19
CA SER A 322 0.86 7.12 17.53
C SER A 322 1.65 8.41 17.75
N ASN A 323 1.21 9.17 18.73
CA ASN A 323 1.83 10.39 19.24
C ASN A 323 1.83 10.38 20.79
N ASN A 324 2.17 11.50 21.40
CA ASN A 324 2.17 11.69 22.84
C ASN A 324 1.08 12.67 23.31
N PHE A 325 -0.01 12.80 22.57
CA PHE A 325 -1.15 13.62 22.98
C PHE A 325 -1.72 13.11 24.30
N HIS A 326 -2.17 14.01 25.16
CA HIS A 326 -2.69 13.68 26.49
C HIS A 326 -3.90 14.53 26.85
N GLY A 327 -4.57 14.17 27.96
CA GLY A 327 -5.83 14.78 28.37
C GLY A 327 -7.04 14.02 27.81
N PRO A 328 -8.26 14.45 28.12
CA PRO A 328 -9.48 13.80 27.67
C PRO A 328 -9.71 14.01 26.17
N LEU A 329 -10.51 13.13 25.56
CA LEU A 329 -11.03 13.34 24.21
C LEU A 329 -11.84 14.66 24.17
N PRO A 330 -11.53 15.60 23.25
CA PRO A 330 -12.17 16.91 23.27
C PRO A 330 -13.59 16.89 22.67
N ASP A 331 -14.55 17.41 23.41
CA ASP A 331 -15.96 17.55 22.97
C ASP A 331 -16.09 18.30 21.66
N VAL A 332 -15.21 19.27 21.41
CA VAL A 332 -15.25 20.14 20.21
C VAL A 332 -15.13 19.37 18.91
N ILE A 333 -14.53 18.18 18.90
CA ILE A 333 -14.47 17.31 17.70
C ILE A 333 -15.88 17.01 17.17
N SER A 334 -16.87 16.93 18.05
CA SER A 334 -18.28 16.73 17.67
C SER A 334 -18.86 17.79 16.74
N SER A 335 -18.23 18.95 16.66
CA SER A 335 -18.62 20.05 15.75
C SER A 335 -18.07 19.88 14.33
N CYS A 336 -17.15 18.95 14.09
CA CYS A 336 -16.63 18.61 12.77
C CYS A 336 -17.65 17.79 11.96
N GLN A 337 -18.70 18.43 11.45
CA GLN A 337 -19.85 17.75 10.85
C GLN A 337 -19.55 16.96 9.58
N ARG A 338 -18.43 17.23 8.90
CA ARG A 338 -17.97 16.51 7.71
C ARG A 338 -16.97 15.42 8.00
N LEU A 339 -16.58 15.24 9.26
CA LEU A 339 -15.55 14.28 9.65
C LEU A 339 -16.04 12.85 9.40
N THR A 340 -15.40 12.18 8.46
CA THR A 340 -15.68 10.79 8.09
C THR A 340 -14.69 9.81 8.73
N ASN A 341 -13.44 10.24 8.96
CA ASN A 341 -12.38 9.39 9.47
C ASN A 341 -11.64 10.07 10.61
N LEU A 342 -11.57 9.39 11.74
CA LEU A 342 -10.86 9.86 12.93
C LEU A 342 -9.98 8.74 13.51
N ASN A 343 -8.68 8.95 13.52
CA ASN A 343 -7.72 8.09 14.19
C ASN A 343 -6.96 8.87 15.27
N LEU A 344 -7.18 8.52 16.53
CA LEU A 344 -6.48 9.06 17.69
C LEU A 344 -5.75 7.95 18.48
N ALA A 345 -5.64 6.76 17.90
CA ALA A 345 -5.08 5.58 18.56
C ALA A 345 -3.63 5.80 18.98
N ARG A 346 -3.23 5.09 20.06
CA ARG A 346 -1.85 5.12 20.58
C ARG A 346 -1.40 6.53 20.98
N ASN A 347 -2.19 7.11 21.85
CA ASN A 347 -1.91 8.35 22.54
C ASN A 347 -2.15 8.15 24.06
N ASN A 348 -1.86 9.13 24.87
CA ASN A 348 -2.07 9.08 26.33
C ASN A 348 -3.32 9.93 26.71
N LEU A 349 -4.46 9.69 26.03
CA LEU A 349 -5.65 10.53 26.17
C LEU A 349 -6.36 10.26 27.51
N GLY A 350 -7.04 9.19 27.70
CA GLY A 350 -7.75 8.84 28.91
C GLY A 350 -9.19 9.36 29.00
N GLY A 351 -9.88 8.94 30.07
CA GLY A 351 -11.26 9.32 30.35
C GLY A 351 -12.29 8.56 29.50
N GLU A 352 -13.49 9.10 29.42
CA GLU A 352 -14.60 8.51 28.67
C GLU A 352 -14.69 9.07 27.24
N VAL A 353 -15.38 8.35 26.36
CA VAL A 353 -15.78 8.89 25.06
C VAL A 353 -16.85 9.97 25.30
N PRO A 354 -16.61 11.21 24.86
CA PRO A 354 -17.55 12.31 25.10
C PRO A 354 -18.94 12.04 24.52
N PHE A 355 -19.97 12.28 25.31
CA PHE A 355 -21.35 12.14 24.84
C PHE A 355 -21.67 12.98 23.59
N ALA A 356 -20.96 14.11 23.43
CA ALA A 356 -21.06 14.96 22.24
C ALA A 356 -20.74 14.23 20.93
N PHE A 357 -19.94 13.16 20.95
CA PHE A 357 -19.58 12.38 19.75
C PHE A 357 -20.79 11.78 19.04
N LYS A 358 -21.94 11.63 19.70
CA LYS A 358 -23.23 11.27 19.07
C LYS A 358 -23.60 12.16 17.87
N ASN A 359 -23.05 13.38 17.81
CA ASN A 359 -23.29 14.34 16.74
C ASN A 359 -22.42 14.13 15.50
N LEU A 360 -21.43 13.25 15.54
CA LEU A 360 -20.56 12.92 14.40
C LEU A 360 -21.28 12.04 13.37
N ARG A 361 -22.29 12.61 12.72
CA ARG A 361 -23.18 11.86 11.82
C ARG A 361 -22.51 11.36 10.54
N ALA A 362 -21.46 12.04 10.08
CA ALA A 362 -20.71 11.64 8.88
C ALA A 362 -19.67 10.57 9.17
N LEU A 363 -19.35 10.31 10.45
CA LEU A 363 -18.25 9.45 10.85
C LEU A 363 -18.44 8.00 10.36
N ARG A 364 -17.46 7.49 9.63
CA ARG A 364 -17.41 6.12 9.09
C ARG A 364 -16.35 5.27 9.77
N PHE A 365 -15.19 5.86 10.03
CA PHE A 365 -14.05 5.19 10.65
C PHE A 365 -13.68 5.89 11.95
N LEU A 366 -13.59 5.11 13.04
CA LEU A 366 -13.10 5.58 14.33
C LEU A 366 -12.10 4.59 14.91
N SER A 367 -10.89 5.05 15.19
CA SER A 367 -9.89 4.30 15.94
C SER A 367 -9.42 5.09 17.17
N LEU A 368 -9.66 4.51 18.34
CA LEU A 368 -9.26 5.04 19.64
C LEU A 368 -8.38 4.03 20.42
N SER A 369 -7.78 3.06 19.72
CA SER A 369 -7.01 1.98 20.36
C SER A 369 -5.86 2.51 21.20
N ASN A 370 -5.61 1.87 22.33
CA ASN A 370 -4.50 2.21 23.24
C ASN A 370 -4.47 3.72 23.57
N SER A 371 -5.56 4.20 24.14
CA SER A 371 -5.76 5.60 24.53
C SER A 371 -6.23 5.73 25.98
N SER A 372 -6.06 4.67 26.78
CA SER A 372 -6.42 4.64 28.22
C SER A 372 -7.88 5.03 28.51
N LEU A 373 -8.81 4.68 27.62
CA LEU A 373 -10.22 4.98 27.79
C LEU A 373 -10.88 4.05 28.81
N VAL A 374 -11.90 4.58 29.46
CA VAL A 374 -12.73 3.88 30.45
C VAL A 374 -14.20 3.97 30.10
N ASN A 375 -15.05 3.14 30.71
CA ASN A 375 -16.50 3.08 30.57
C ASN A 375 -16.95 2.68 29.15
N ILE A 376 -16.70 1.40 28.79
CA ILE A 376 -17.13 0.84 27.48
C ILE A 376 -18.64 0.98 27.27
N SER A 377 -19.44 0.92 28.35
CA SER A 377 -20.89 1.05 28.24
C SER A 377 -21.31 2.43 27.76
N SER A 378 -20.72 3.49 28.34
CA SER A 378 -20.93 4.89 27.91
C SER A 378 -20.43 5.12 26.49
N ALA A 379 -19.25 4.54 26.14
CA ALA A 379 -18.67 4.65 24.82
C ALA A 379 -19.60 4.08 23.73
N LEU A 380 -20.08 2.83 23.90
CA LEU A 380 -20.98 2.18 22.94
C LEU A 380 -22.34 2.87 22.88
N ALA A 381 -22.87 3.32 24.04
CA ALA A 381 -24.12 4.09 24.10
C ALA A 381 -24.05 5.39 23.30
N THR A 382 -22.90 6.05 23.30
CA THR A 382 -22.66 7.28 22.52
C THR A 382 -22.47 6.98 21.04
N LEU A 383 -21.58 6.04 20.71
CA LEU A 383 -21.13 5.79 19.34
C LEU A 383 -22.19 5.13 18.46
N GLN A 384 -23.20 4.43 19.02
CA GLN A 384 -24.33 3.92 18.24
C GLN A 384 -25.12 5.03 17.49
N HIS A 385 -25.01 6.26 17.96
CA HIS A 385 -25.65 7.41 17.30
C HIS A 385 -24.88 7.92 16.07
N CYS A 386 -23.64 7.50 15.88
CA CYS A 386 -22.88 7.74 14.65
C CYS A 386 -23.40 6.81 13.53
N ARG A 387 -24.52 7.20 12.91
CA ARG A 387 -25.31 6.33 12.02
C ARG A 387 -24.56 5.78 10.82
N ASN A 388 -23.51 6.47 10.37
CA ASN A 388 -22.67 6.06 9.22
C ASN A 388 -21.44 5.26 9.64
N LEU A 389 -21.26 4.94 10.93
CA LEU A 389 -20.10 4.25 11.43
C LEU A 389 -20.02 2.85 10.85
N THR A 390 -18.95 2.59 10.08
CA THR A 390 -18.66 1.29 9.45
C THR A 390 -17.53 0.56 10.15
N SER A 391 -16.58 1.29 10.74
CA SER A 391 -15.40 0.70 11.37
C SER A 391 -15.16 1.32 12.73
N LEU A 392 -15.17 0.48 13.77
CA LEU A 392 -14.94 0.86 15.17
C LEU A 392 -13.81 0.02 15.76
N ILE A 393 -12.72 0.68 16.18
CA ILE A 393 -11.50 0.04 16.68
C ILE A 393 -11.16 0.62 18.04
N LEU A 394 -11.25 -0.20 19.09
CA LEU A 394 -11.17 0.21 20.49
C LEU A 394 -10.15 -0.61 21.30
N SER A 395 -9.26 -1.35 20.67
CA SER A 395 -8.29 -2.26 21.29
C SER A 395 -7.47 -1.58 22.42
N PHE A 396 -7.05 -2.36 23.43
CA PHE A 396 -6.21 -1.89 24.54
C PHE A 396 -6.82 -0.72 25.34
N ASN A 397 -8.13 -0.77 25.61
CA ASN A 397 -8.86 0.18 26.46
C ASN A 397 -9.77 -0.59 27.43
N PHE A 398 -10.50 0.11 28.30
CA PHE A 398 -11.57 -0.44 29.16
C PHE A 398 -11.14 -1.62 30.03
N HIS A 399 -9.90 -1.61 30.53
CA HIS A 399 -9.30 -2.72 31.24
C HIS A 399 -10.17 -3.23 32.41
N ASN A 400 -10.43 -4.55 32.44
CA ASN A 400 -11.23 -5.25 33.43
C ASN A 400 -12.72 -4.86 33.50
N GLU A 401 -13.25 -4.15 32.52
CA GLU A 401 -14.65 -3.76 32.52
C GLU A 401 -15.58 -4.91 32.10
N GLN A 402 -16.86 -4.74 32.38
CA GLN A 402 -17.91 -5.65 32.00
C GLN A 402 -18.44 -5.32 30.60
N MET A 403 -18.45 -6.28 29.70
CA MET A 403 -19.15 -6.12 28.41
C MET A 403 -20.64 -5.88 28.66
N PRO A 404 -21.25 -4.77 28.17
CA PRO A 404 -22.66 -4.46 28.45
C PRO A 404 -23.61 -5.45 27.76
N ARG A 405 -24.42 -6.16 28.55
CA ARG A 405 -25.28 -7.28 28.06
C ARG A 405 -26.73 -6.87 27.78
N ASN A 406 -27.33 -6.11 28.70
CA ASN A 406 -28.79 -5.89 28.74
C ASN A 406 -29.19 -4.53 28.16
N VAL A 407 -28.50 -4.08 27.13
CA VAL A 407 -28.76 -2.81 26.45
C VAL A 407 -29.01 -3.04 24.96
N ASN A 408 -29.98 -2.33 24.42
CA ASN A 408 -30.31 -2.42 23.00
C ASN A 408 -29.48 -1.40 22.23
N PHE A 409 -28.22 -1.72 21.98
CA PHE A 409 -27.41 -0.92 21.07
C PHE A 409 -27.73 -1.26 19.61
N HIS A 410 -27.67 -0.25 18.72
CA HIS A 410 -28.04 -0.40 17.32
C HIS A 410 -26.95 0.15 16.41
N PHE A 411 -26.05 -0.69 15.95
CA PHE A 411 -24.98 -0.37 14.99
C PHE A 411 -25.36 -0.89 13.59
N ARG A 412 -26.27 -0.21 12.89
CA ARG A 412 -26.87 -0.74 11.64
C ARG A 412 -25.89 -0.90 10.48
N ASN A 413 -24.87 -0.02 10.40
CA ASN A 413 -23.94 0.02 9.29
C ASN A 413 -22.54 -0.51 9.65
N LEU A 414 -22.38 -1.03 10.87
CA LEU A 414 -21.08 -1.51 11.35
C LEU A 414 -20.64 -2.74 10.56
N ARG A 415 -19.45 -2.64 9.95
CA ARG A 415 -18.79 -3.71 9.18
C ARG A 415 -17.58 -4.28 9.91
N VAL A 416 -16.91 -3.45 10.70
CA VAL A 416 -15.68 -3.80 11.43
C VAL A 416 -15.86 -3.44 12.89
N LEU A 417 -15.73 -4.42 13.77
CA LEU A 417 -15.66 -4.23 15.22
C LEU A 417 -14.42 -4.93 15.77
N VAL A 418 -13.51 -4.14 16.35
CA VAL A 418 -12.21 -4.61 16.86
C VAL A 418 -12.00 -4.11 18.28
N ILE A 419 -12.09 -5.01 19.26
CA ILE A 419 -11.94 -4.71 20.70
C ILE A 419 -11.06 -5.77 21.38
N PRO A 420 -9.91 -6.14 20.85
CA PRO A 420 -9.00 -7.06 21.53
C PRO A 420 -8.15 -6.38 22.60
N TYR A 421 -7.55 -7.20 23.48
CA TYR A 421 -6.61 -6.76 24.54
C TYR A 421 -7.22 -5.75 25.52
N CYS A 422 -8.49 -5.90 25.87
CA CYS A 422 -9.20 -5.02 26.81
C CYS A 422 -9.49 -5.68 28.17
N GLU A 423 -9.15 -6.96 28.33
CA GLU A 423 -9.47 -7.75 29.53
C GLU A 423 -10.96 -7.72 29.90
N LEU A 424 -11.84 -7.52 28.91
CA LEU A 424 -13.28 -7.44 29.09
C LEU A 424 -13.83 -8.73 29.63
N ARG A 425 -14.75 -8.63 30.60
CA ARG A 425 -15.45 -9.74 31.22
C ARG A 425 -16.87 -9.88 30.70
N GLY A 426 -17.45 -11.04 30.90
CA GLY A 426 -18.83 -11.33 30.54
C GLY A 426 -18.93 -12.21 29.32
N SER A 427 -20.03 -12.16 28.57
CA SER A 427 -20.23 -12.94 27.35
C SER A 427 -20.37 -12.06 26.13
N ILE A 428 -20.34 -12.65 24.94
CA ILE A 428 -20.69 -11.96 23.70
C ILE A 428 -22.11 -11.39 23.86
N PRO A 429 -22.28 -10.06 23.71
CA PRO A 429 -23.56 -9.41 24.03
C PRO A 429 -24.60 -9.56 22.91
N THR A 430 -25.87 -9.76 23.30
CA THR A 430 -26.97 -9.98 22.35
C THR A 430 -27.26 -8.81 21.43
N TRP A 431 -26.95 -7.57 21.84
CA TRP A 431 -27.13 -6.38 20.96
C TRP A 431 -26.31 -6.47 19.67
N LEU A 432 -25.20 -7.21 19.68
CA LEU A 432 -24.37 -7.40 18.50
C LEU A 432 -25.13 -8.09 17.37
N SER A 433 -26.10 -8.97 17.67
CA SER A 433 -26.93 -9.64 16.66
C SER A 433 -27.68 -8.68 15.74
N GLY A 434 -27.87 -7.42 16.15
CA GLY A 434 -28.45 -6.36 15.34
C GLY A 434 -27.52 -5.77 14.27
N SER A 435 -26.21 -6.08 14.31
CA SER A 435 -25.21 -5.54 13.39
C SER A 435 -25.05 -6.43 12.15
N LYS A 436 -26.11 -6.59 11.37
CA LYS A 436 -26.20 -7.56 10.24
C LYS A 436 -25.20 -7.32 9.11
N MET A 437 -24.58 -6.15 9.04
CA MET A 437 -23.57 -5.80 8.02
C MET A 437 -22.15 -6.18 8.43
N LEU A 438 -21.97 -6.83 9.59
CA LEU A 438 -20.66 -7.14 10.14
C LEU A 438 -19.89 -8.08 9.21
N GLN A 439 -18.64 -7.71 8.91
CA GLN A 439 -17.71 -8.42 8.05
C GLN A 439 -16.47 -8.91 8.81
N LEU A 440 -16.05 -8.14 9.82
CA LEU A 440 -14.92 -8.45 10.68
C LEU A 440 -15.31 -8.26 12.14
N LEU A 441 -15.12 -9.28 12.95
CA LEU A 441 -15.29 -9.29 14.41
C LEU A 441 -14.00 -9.77 15.05
N ASP A 442 -13.36 -8.92 15.84
CA ASP A 442 -12.19 -9.26 16.66
C ASP A 442 -12.48 -8.90 18.12
N LEU A 443 -12.68 -9.91 18.95
CA LEU A 443 -12.85 -9.82 20.42
C LEU A 443 -11.75 -10.61 21.15
N SER A 444 -10.66 -10.91 20.47
CA SER A 444 -9.56 -11.72 21.00
C SER A 444 -8.87 -11.07 22.20
N TRP A 445 -8.11 -11.86 22.94
CA TRP A 445 -7.33 -11.39 24.07
C TRP A 445 -8.17 -10.61 25.10
N ASN A 446 -9.29 -11.18 25.50
CA ASN A 446 -10.16 -10.67 26.55
C ASN A 446 -10.35 -11.73 27.66
N ARG A 447 -11.26 -11.51 28.57
CA ARG A 447 -11.69 -12.46 29.60
C ARG A 447 -13.19 -12.80 29.42
N LEU A 448 -13.63 -12.82 28.17
CA LEU A 448 -15.01 -13.17 27.83
C LEU A 448 -15.26 -14.66 28.11
N CYS A 449 -16.47 -14.99 28.56
CA CYS A 449 -16.84 -16.33 28.97
C CYS A 449 -18.24 -16.72 28.50
N GLY A 450 -18.67 -17.94 28.85
CA GLY A 450 -19.94 -18.53 28.40
C GLY A 450 -19.80 -19.21 27.05
N THR A 451 -20.90 -19.55 26.43
CA THR A 451 -20.92 -20.26 25.16
C THR A 451 -20.86 -19.28 23.97
N ILE A 452 -20.33 -19.75 22.85
CA ILE A 452 -20.42 -19.03 21.57
C ILE A 452 -21.89 -19.00 21.14
N PRO A 453 -22.49 -17.81 20.91
CA PRO A 453 -23.93 -17.72 20.63
C PRO A 453 -24.35 -18.30 19.28
N LEU A 454 -25.45 -19.02 19.25
CA LEU A 454 -25.99 -19.62 18.03
C LEU A 454 -26.31 -18.57 16.95
N TRP A 455 -26.80 -17.38 17.33
CA TRP A 455 -27.19 -16.31 16.39
C TRP A 455 -26.03 -15.71 15.57
N LEU A 456 -24.76 -16.09 15.82
CA LEU A 456 -23.64 -15.62 15.01
C LEU A 456 -23.76 -16.03 13.54
N HIS A 457 -24.46 -17.15 13.22
CA HIS A 457 -24.72 -17.56 11.84
C HIS A 457 -25.52 -16.54 11.02
N ASP A 458 -26.29 -15.68 11.67
CA ASP A 458 -27.07 -14.62 11.02
C ASP A 458 -26.22 -13.52 10.36
N PHE A 459 -24.89 -13.52 10.55
CA PHE A 459 -23.99 -12.57 9.93
C PHE A 459 -23.62 -12.99 8.50
N ASN A 460 -24.44 -12.61 7.54
CA ASN A 460 -24.28 -13.02 6.13
C ASN A 460 -22.98 -12.55 5.48
N TYR A 461 -22.31 -11.54 6.03
CA TYR A 461 -21.10 -10.94 5.46
C TYR A 461 -19.85 -11.20 6.28
N LEU A 462 -19.96 -11.86 7.44
CA LEU A 462 -18.84 -12.11 8.34
C LEU A 462 -17.90 -13.15 7.72
N PHE A 463 -16.69 -12.71 7.41
CA PHE A 463 -15.65 -13.58 6.87
C PHE A 463 -14.38 -13.63 7.73
N TYR A 464 -14.26 -12.75 8.72
CA TYR A 464 -13.19 -12.77 9.70
C TYR A 464 -13.77 -12.73 11.11
N MET A 465 -13.52 -13.77 11.88
CA MET A 465 -13.92 -13.87 13.29
C MET A 465 -12.74 -14.36 14.13
N ASP A 466 -12.32 -13.53 15.07
CA ASP A 466 -11.31 -13.86 16.06
C ASP A 466 -11.86 -13.70 17.48
N LEU A 467 -12.02 -14.84 18.14
CA LEU A 467 -12.46 -14.94 19.54
C LEU A 467 -11.38 -15.59 20.41
N SER A 468 -10.14 -15.66 19.91
CA SER A 468 -9.02 -16.33 20.57
C SER A 468 -8.64 -15.67 21.90
N ASN A 469 -7.93 -16.41 22.73
CA ASN A 469 -7.47 -15.92 24.04
C ASN A 469 -8.61 -15.32 24.90
N ASN A 470 -9.59 -16.16 25.20
CA ASN A 470 -10.73 -15.85 26.04
C ASN A 470 -11.02 -17.04 26.99
N SER A 471 -12.18 -17.09 27.58
CA SER A 471 -12.61 -18.19 28.47
C SER A 471 -13.96 -18.78 28.00
N PHE A 472 -14.16 -18.87 26.67
CA PHE A 472 -15.37 -19.47 26.11
C PHE A 472 -15.43 -20.97 26.41
N THR A 473 -16.63 -21.48 26.70
CA THR A 473 -16.88 -22.87 27.11
C THR A 473 -17.97 -23.49 26.24
N GLY A 474 -18.17 -24.81 26.37
CA GLY A 474 -19.16 -25.57 25.61
C GLY A 474 -18.66 -25.94 24.21
N GLU A 475 -19.55 -26.46 23.42
CA GLU A 475 -19.21 -26.92 22.06
C GLU A 475 -19.15 -25.81 21.04
N ILE A 476 -18.41 -26.03 19.94
CA ILE A 476 -18.43 -25.14 18.75
C ILE A 476 -19.83 -25.26 18.13
N PRO A 477 -20.62 -24.20 18.04
CA PRO A 477 -21.95 -24.27 17.50
C PRO A 477 -22.00 -24.74 16.05
N GLU A 478 -22.82 -25.73 15.73
CA GLU A 478 -23.01 -26.18 14.35
C GLU A 478 -23.47 -25.04 13.44
N SER A 479 -24.20 -24.06 13.96
CA SER A 479 -24.65 -22.89 13.22
C SER A 479 -23.51 -22.05 12.63
N LEU A 480 -22.29 -22.10 13.15
CA LEU A 480 -21.13 -21.41 12.53
C LEU A 480 -20.78 -21.95 11.15
N THR A 481 -21.20 -23.18 10.82
CA THR A 481 -21.00 -23.78 9.49
C THR A 481 -21.88 -23.14 8.40
N GLU A 482 -22.86 -22.32 8.81
CA GLU A 482 -23.80 -21.61 7.94
C GLU A 482 -23.35 -20.18 7.61
N LEU A 483 -22.18 -19.73 8.10
CA LEU A 483 -21.64 -18.40 7.83
C LEU A 483 -21.45 -18.18 6.32
N GLN A 484 -22.35 -17.40 5.72
CA GLN A 484 -22.37 -17.15 4.27
C GLN A 484 -21.09 -16.46 3.78
N GLY A 485 -20.50 -15.58 4.58
CA GLY A 485 -19.24 -14.90 4.25
C GLY A 485 -18.03 -15.85 4.15
N LEU A 486 -18.13 -17.07 4.69
CA LEU A 486 -17.09 -18.12 4.62
C LEU A 486 -17.48 -19.25 3.64
N ASN A 487 -18.72 -19.28 3.17
CA ASN A 487 -19.21 -20.29 2.22
C ASN A 487 -19.14 -19.79 0.77
N ASN A 488 -19.53 -18.53 0.52
CA ASN A 488 -19.63 -17.94 -0.80
C ASN A 488 -19.22 -16.47 -0.72
N MET A 489 -17.99 -16.16 -1.08
CA MET A 489 -17.51 -14.79 -1.09
C MET A 489 -18.13 -13.99 -2.24
N ASN A 490 -19.30 -13.45 -2.03
CA ASN A 490 -19.79 -12.37 -2.88
C ASN A 490 -19.14 -11.04 -2.44
N ARG A 491 -17.88 -10.82 -2.88
CA ARG A 491 -17.08 -9.61 -2.56
C ARG A 491 -17.58 -8.36 -3.29
N SER A 492 -18.82 -8.30 -3.72
CA SER A 492 -19.42 -7.15 -4.41
C SER A 492 -19.66 -5.94 -3.49
N ALA A 493 -19.15 -5.96 -2.26
CA ALA A 493 -19.26 -4.82 -1.36
C ALA A 493 -18.34 -3.68 -1.80
N GLU A 494 -18.87 -2.47 -1.84
CA GLU A 494 -18.17 -1.21 -2.06
C GLU A 494 -16.80 -1.19 -1.37
N ARG A 495 -15.75 -0.82 -2.11
CA ARG A 495 -14.41 -0.65 -1.56
C ARG A 495 -14.49 0.39 -0.45
N ASP A 496 -14.25 -0.04 0.79
CA ASP A 496 -14.12 0.89 1.90
C ASP A 496 -12.85 1.73 1.68
N SER A 497 -13.05 2.95 1.24
CA SER A 497 -11.99 3.90 0.90
C SER A 497 -11.57 4.74 2.12
N SER A 498 -11.64 4.19 3.36
CA SER A 498 -11.27 4.96 4.56
C SER A 498 -9.84 5.51 4.51
N GLY A 499 -8.96 4.88 3.71
CA GLY A 499 -7.55 5.25 3.60
C GLY A 499 -6.72 4.91 4.85
N PHE A 500 -7.35 4.51 5.96
CA PHE A 500 -6.64 4.14 7.19
C PHE A 500 -6.38 2.64 7.27
N PRO A 501 -5.20 2.25 7.79
CA PRO A 501 -4.89 0.84 7.97
C PRO A 501 -5.67 0.23 9.11
N LEU A 502 -6.13 -0.99 8.92
CA LEU A 502 -6.61 -1.89 9.97
C LEU A 502 -5.43 -2.73 10.48
N PHE A 503 -5.49 -3.10 11.75
CA PHE A 503 -4.47 -3.93 12.39
C PHE A 503 -5.13 -5.09 13.11
N THR A 504 -4.53 -6.28 12.99
CA THR A 504 -4.81 -7.43 13.85
C THR A 504 -3.53 -7.90 14.51
N PHE A 505 -3.69 -8.78 15.50
CA PHE A 505 -2.59 -9.38 16.24
C PHE A 505 -2.62 -10.88 16.01
N GLY A 506 -1.49 -11.50 15.68
CA GLY A 506 -1.34 -12.93 15.65
C GLY A 506 -1.34 -13.52 17.06
N ALA A 507 -1.57 -14.82 17.18
CA ALA A 507 -1.51 -15.55 18.45
C ALA A 507 -0.15 -15.44 19.17
N ASP A 508 0.91 -15.14 18.44
CA ASP A 508 2.26 -14.87 18.93
C ASP A 508 2.49 -13.39 19.32
N GLY A 509 1.44 -12.55 19.28
CA GLY A 509 1.53 -11.10 19.50
C GLY A 509 2.08 -10.31 18.32
N SER A 510 2.39 -10.96 17.19
CA SER A 510 2.80 -10.26 15.98
C SER A 510 1.68 -9.35 15.46
N ARG A 511 2.07 -8.20 14.90
CA ARG A 511 1.13 -7.20 14.42
C ARG A 511 1.11 -7.14 12.91
N PHE A 512 -0.06 -7.38 12.34
CA PHE A 512 -0.29 -7.28 10.90
C PHE A 512 -1.00 -5.97 10.55
N LYS A 513 -0.56 -5.31 9.48
CA LYS A 513 -1.13 -4.06 8.95
C LYS A 513 -1.78 -4.32 7.60
N TYR A 514 -3.05 -3.98 7.48
CA TYR A 514 -3.81 -4.12 6.24
C TYR A 514 -4.28 -2.76 5.73
N LYS A 515 -4.23 -2.53 4.42
CA LYS A 515 -4.69 -1.27 3.78
C LYS A 515 -6.21 -1.13 3.72
N GLY A 516 -6.95 -2.03 4.35
CA GLY A 516 -8.40 -2.07 4.40
C GLY A 516 -8.89 -3.47 4.68
N ILE A 517 -10.18 -3.63 4.80
CA ILE A 517 -10.83 -4.90 5.16
C ILE A 517 -10.50 -6.04 4.17
N TRP A 518 -10.28 -5.71 2.91
CA TRP A 518 -9.99 -6.69 1.85
C TRP A 518 -8.61 -7.33 1.93
N GLY A 519 -7.72 -6.80 2.76
CA GLY A 519 -6.42 -7.41 3.02
C GLY A 519 -6.49 -8.60 3.98
N PHE A 520 -7.59 -8.73 4.72
CA PHE A 520 -7.77 -9.82 5.66
C PHE A 520 -8.15 -11.12 4.95
N ARG A 521 -7.53 -12.22 5.37
CA ARG A 521 -7.91 -13.56 4.91
C ARG A 521 -9.15 -14.03 5.65
N PRO A 522 -10.05 -14.75 5.01
CA PRO A 522 -11.15 -15.41 5.71
C PRO A 522 -10.65 -16.28 6.86
N THR A 523 -11.06 -15.94 8.07
CA THR A 523 -10.48 -16.52 9.30
C THR A 523 -11.57 -16.88 10.29
N LEU A 524 -11.43 -18.04 10.90
CA LEU A 524 -12.12 -18.46 12.10
C LEU A 524 -11.06 -18.87 13.13
N ASP A 525 -10.81 -17.99 14.10
CA ASP A 525 -9.86 -18.22 15.20
C ASP A 525 -10.61 -18.31 16.55
N LEU A 526 -10.63 -19.51 17.11
CA LEU A 526 -11.24 -19.84 18.42
C LEU A 526 -10.18 -20.38 19.40
N SER A 527 -8.90 -20.21 19.08
CA SER A 527 -7.79 -20.76 19.85
C SER A 527 -7.69 -20.16 21.26
N TYR A 528 -7.00 -20.87 22.14
CA TYR A 528 -6.80 -20.45 23.54
C TYR A 528 -8.11 -20.11 24.25
N ASN A 529 -9.00 -21.12 24.35
CA ASN A 529 -10.27 -21.06 25.06
C ASN A 529 -10.50 -22.35 25.87
N ASN A 530 -11.66 -22.51 26.44
CA ASN A 530 -12.07 -23.72 27.17
C ASN A 530 -13.19 -24.47 26.43
N LEU A 531 -13.13 -24.49 25.09
CA LEU A 531 -14.14 -25.17 24.27
C LEU A 531 -14.00 -26.68 24.38
N THR A 532 -15.13 -27.40 24.38
CA THR A 532 -15.21 -28.84 24.56
C THR A 532 -16.03 -29.48 23.43
N GLY A 533 -16.15 -30.82 23.46
CA GLY A 533 -16.98 -31.58 22.51
C GLY A 533 -16.25 -31.86 21.20
N PRO A 534 -16.93 -32.47 20.23
CA PRO A 534 -16.35 -32.91 18.97
C PRO A 534 -16.19 -31.75 17.97
N LEU A 535 -15.28 -31.96 17.02
CA LEU A 535 -15.19 -31.10 15.85
C LEU A 535 -16.43 -31.27 14.97
N CYS A 536 -17.13 -30.18 14.67
CA CYS A 536 -18.32 -30.21 13.84
C CYS A 536 -17.96 -30.52 12.36
N PRO A 537 -18.48 -31.64 11.77
CA PRO A 537 -18.22 -32.00 10.39
C PRO A 537 -18.65 -30.92 9.39
N GLY A 538 -19.66 -30.13 9.72
CA GLY A 538 -20.19 -29.05 8.89
C GLY A 538 -19.15 -27.90 8.62
N LEU A 539 -18.10 -27.76 9.43
CA LEU A 539 -17.02 -26.79 9.16
C LEU A 539 -16.37 -27.04 7.79
N GLY A 540 -16.37 -28.29 7.29
CA GLY A 540 -15.90 -28.61 5.95
C GLY A 540 -16.65 -27.91 4.81
N ASN A 541 -17.82 -27.32 5.07
CA ASN A 541 -18.58 -26.55 4.08
C ASN A 541 -18.07 -25.14 3.87
N LEU A 542 -17.18 -24.64 4.75
CA LEU A 542 -16.63 -23.28 4.71
C LEU A 542 -15.53 -23.15 3.63
N LYS A 543 -15.92 -23.22 2.37
CA LYS A 543 -15.00 -23.32 1.21
C LYS A 543 -14.06 -22.12 1.05
N GLU A 544 -14.51 -20.94 1.48
CA GLU A 544 -13.74 -19.70 1.40
C GLU A 544 -12.84 -19.46 2.63
N LEU A 545 -12.85 -20.39 3.61
CA LEU A 545 -12.02 -20.27 4.80
C LEU A 545 -10.53 -20.49 4.44
N HIS A 546 -9.67 -19.55 4.86
CA HIS A 546 -8.22 -19.63 4.70
C HIS A 546 -7.51 -20.02 6.00
N VAL A 547 -8.07 -19.63 7.14
CA VAL A 547 -7.47 -19.90 8.46
C VAL A 547 -8.51 -20.51 9.38
N LEU A 548 -8.28 -21.73 9.83
CA LEU A 548 -8.99 -22.37 10.95
C LEU A 548 -7.99 -22.63 12.07
N ASN A 549 -8.15 -21.92 13.17
CA ASN A 549 -7.30 -22.05 14.35
C ASN A 549 -8.15 -22.43 15.58
N LEU A 550 -7.98 -23.66 16.06
CA LEU A 550 -8.68 -24.22 17.22
C LEU A 550 -7.69 -24.66 18.32
N LYS A 551 -6.45 -24.23 18.21
CA LYS A 551 -5.34 -24.56 19.11
C LYS A 551 -5.70 -24.26 20.57
N GLU A 552 -5.18 -25.05 21.50
CA GLU A 552 -5.27 -24.80 22.96
C GLU A 552 -6.73 -24.69 23.42
N ASN A 553 -7.46 -25.83 23.34
CA ASN A 553 -8.83 -26.04 23.81
C ASN A 553 -8.95 -27.44 24.41
N HIS A 554 -10.16 -27.91 24.71
CA HIS A 554 -10.46 -29.24 25.19
C HIS A 554 -11.38 -30.01 24.18
N LEU A 555 -11.12 -29.76 22.90
CA LEU A 555 -11.89 -30.42 21.82
C LEU A 555 -11.52 -31.90 21.72
N SER A 556 -12.50 -32.77 21.49
CA SER A 556 -12.32 -34.21 21.53
C SER A 556 -12.88 -34.88 20.28
N GLY A 557 -12.78 -36.24 20.23
CA GLY A 557 -13.27 -37.01 19.08
C GLY A 557 -12.34 -36.96 17.87
N ALA A 558 -12.79 -37.42 16.73
CA ALA A 558 -12.01 -37.54 15.52
C ALA A 558 -11.98 -36.25 14.69
N ILE A 559 -10.93 -36.07 13.90
CA ILE A 559 -10.88 -35.03 12.86
C ILE A 559 -11.79 -35.46 11.71
N PRO A 560 -12.79 -34.65 11.32
CA PRO A 560 -13.75 -35.06 10.28
C PRO A 560 -13.13 -35.11 8.88
N ASP A 561 -13.44 -36.15 8.10
CA ASP A 561 -13.07 -36.25 6.68
C ASP A 561 -13.56 -35.07 5.83
N SER A 562 -14.72 -34.49 6.21
CA SER A 562 -15.31 -33.34 5.53
C SER A 562 -14.45 -32.09 5.57
N PHE A 563 -13.44 -31.97 6.45
CA PHE A 563 -12.53 -30.86 6.47
C PHE A 563 -11.76 -30.71 5.15
N SER A 564 -11.63 -31.80 4.37
CA SER A 564 -11.12 -31.76 3.01
C SER A 564 -11.94 -30.86 2.04
N GLY A 565 -13.16 -30.48 2.44
CA GLY A 565 -14.01 -29.55 1.68
C GLY A 565 -13.63 -28.07 1.80
N MET A 566 -12.78 -27.69 2.77
CA MET A 566 -12.24 -26.33 2.91
C MET A 566 -11.10 -26.08 1.91
N ILE A 567 -11.43 -26.10 0.63
CA ILE A 567 -10.46 -26.17 -0.49
C ILE A 567 -9.46 -24.99 -0.54
N ASN A 568 -9.79 -23.85 0.06
CA ASN A 568 -8.93 -22.67 0.12
C ASN A 568 -8.14 -22.54 1.44
N LEU A 569 -8.19 -23.57 2.29
CA LEU A 569 -7.54 -23.51 3.60
C LEU A 569 -6.01 -23.47 3.48
N GLU A 570 -5.41 -22.46 4.09
CA GLU A 570 -3.97 -22.24 4.16
C GLU A 570 -3.38 -22.61 5.52
N VAL A 571 -4.16 -22.46 6.59
CA VAL A 571 -3.73 -22.74 7.97
C VAL A 571 -4.80 -23.59 8.66
N LEU A 572 -4.37 -24.74 9.20
CA LEU A 572 -5.17 -25.60 10.09
C LEU A 572 -4.35 -25.90 11.34
N ASP A 573 -4.73 -25.30 12.47
CA ASP A 573 -4.07 -25.55 13.75
C ASP A 573 -5.07 -26.12 14.76
N LEU A 574 -4.92 -27.41 15.07
CA LEU A 574 -5.72 -28.18 16.01
C LEU A 574 -4.88 -28.63 17.22
N SER A 575 -3.67 -28.12 17.38
CA SER A 575 -2.72 -28.52 18.40
C SER A 575 -3.22 -28.21 19.82
N TYR A 576 -2.74 -28.97 20.78
CA TYR A 576 -3.11 -28.86 22.20
C TYR A 576 -4.62 -28.99 22.42
N ASN A 577 -5.14 -30.20 22.13
CA ASN A 577 -6.53 -30.57 22.34
C ASN A 577 -6.60 -32.06 22.82
N ASP A 578 -7.79 -32.61 22.95
CA ASP A 578 -8.05 -33.99 23.33
C ASP A 578 -8.54 -34.85 22.13
N LEU A 579 -8.13 -34.46 20.90
CA LEU A 579 -8.54 -35.14 19.67
C LEU A 579 -7.97 -36.56 19.59
N SER A 580 -8.74 -37.49 19.08
CA SER A 580 -8.41 -38.93 18.98
C SER A 580 -8.71 -39.48 17.58
N GLY A 581 -8.36 -40.74 17.34
CA GLY A 581 -8.55 -41.34 16.01
C GLY A 581 -7.40 -41.02 15.07
N GLU A 582 -7.61 -41.14 13.78
CA GLU A 582 -6.61 -40.98 12.74
C GLU A 582 -6.65 -39.59 12.11
N ILE A 583 -5.56 -39.17 11.49
CA ILE A 583 -5.53 -37.99 10.58
C ILE A 583 -6.15 -38.43 9.25
N PRO A 584 -7.29 -37.85 8.81
CA PRO A 584 -7.95 -38.31 7.59
C PRO A 584 -7.10 -38.14 6.35
N LEU A 585 -6.96 -39.20 5.55
CA LEU A 585 -6.26 -39.16 4.25
C LEU A 585 -6.87 -38.16 3.27
N SER A 586 -8.16 -37.86 3.43
CA SER A 586 -8.86 -36.87 2.61
C SER A 586 -8.28 -35.48 2.69
N LEU A 587 -7.56 -35.13 3.78
CA LEU A 587 -6.91 -33.82 3.95
C LEU A 587 -5.75 -33.59 2.98
N GLU A 588 -5.22 -34.61 2.32
CA GLU A 588 -4.23 -34.46 1.23
C GLU A 588 -4.75 -33.65 0.05
N LYS A 589 -6.08 -33.48 -0.08
CA LYS A 589 -6.72 -32.65 -1.10
C LYS A 589 -6.54 -31.14 -0.86
N LEU A 590 -6.14 -30.74 0.34
CA LEU A 590 -5.95 -29.33 0.70
C LEU A 590 -4.62 -28.79 0.14
N SER A 591 -4.61 -28.48 -1.16
CA SER A 591 -3.40 -28.10 -1.90
C SER A 591 -2.81 -26.74 -1.49
N PHE A 592 -3.58 -25.85 -0.88
CA PHE A 592 -3.12 -24.55 -0.39
C PHE A 592 -2.62 -24.58 1.06
N LEU A 593 -2.73 -25.73 1.76
CA LEU A 593 -2.37 -25.82 3.16
C LEU A 593 -0.87 -25.62 3.34
N SER A 594 -0.49 -24.50 3.92
CA SER A 594 0.90 -24.09 4.16
C SER A 594 1.33 -24.29 5.61
N LYS A 595 0.37 -24.33 6.55
CA LYS A 595 0.61 -24.60 7.97
C LYS A 595 -0.42 -25.61 8.45
N PHE A 596 0.07 -26.71 9.03
CA PHE A 596 -0.72 -27.74 9.66
C PHE A 596 -0.12 -28.08 11.02
N SER A 597 -0.96 -28.22 12.04
CA SER A 597 -0.52 -28.74 13.33
C SER A 597 -1.63 -29.48 14.03
N VAL A 598 -1.31 -30.68 14.49
CA VAL A 598 -2.12 -31.51 15.38
C VAL A 598 -1.33 -31.93 16.62
N ALA A 599 -0.24 -31.24 16.91
CA ALA A 599 0.66 -31.56 18.01
C ALA A 599 -0.08 -31.57 19.35
N TYR A 600 0.36 -32.42 20.27
CA TYR A 600 -0.21 -32.55 21.62
C TYR A 600 -1.71 -32.83 21.62
N ASN A 601 -2.07 -34.00 21.04
CA ASN A 601 -3.39 -34.62 21.03
C ASN A 601 -3.28 -36.13 21.38
N GLN A 602 -4.33 -36.89 21.17
CA GLN A 602 -4.37 -38.33 21.40
C GLN A 602 -4.57 -39.13 20.08
N LEU A 603 -4.03 -38.56 18.98
CA LEU A 603 -4.19 -39.15 17.64
C LEU A 603 -3.31 -40.40 17.48
N GLN A 604 -3.73 -41.30 16.60
CA GLN A 604 -3.09 -42.56 16.30
C GLN A 604 -3.10 -42.86 14.79
N GLY A 605 -2.38 -43.92 14.39
CA GLY A 605 -2.33 -44.33 12.99
C GLY A 605 -1.22 -43.60 12.20
N ASP A 606 -1.29 -43.76 10.89
CA ASP A 606 -0.26 -43.20 10.00
C ASP A 606 -0.49 -41.73 9.63
N ILE A 607 0.56 -40.95 9.61
CA ILE A 607 0.52 -39.58 9.07
C ILE A 607 0.36 -39.68 7.55
N PRO A 608 -0.60 -38.97 6.93
CA PRO A 608 -0.75 -38.93 5.47
C PRO A 608 0.57 -38.65 4.76
N ALA A 609 0.85 -39.36 3.67
CA ALA A 609 2.12 -39.30 2.96
C ALA A 609 2.02 -38.56 1.62
N GLY A 610 0.86 -38.00 1.30
CA GLY A 610 0.60 -37.27 0.06
C GLY A 610 0.43 -35.76 0.25
N GLY A 611 0.33 -35.03 -0.87
CA GLY A 611 0.05 -33.61 -0.89
C GLY A 611 1.05 -32.77 -0.07
N GLN A 612 0.55 -31.77 0.66
CA GLN A 612 1.35 -30.87 1.50
C GLN A 612 1.93 -31.52 2.76
N PHE A 613 1.43 -32.73 3.16
CA PHE A 613 1.85 -33.38 4.41
C PHE A 613 3.34 -33.72 4.45
N LEU A 614 3.97 -33.90 3.29
CA LEU A 614 5.43 -34.13 3.19
C LEU A 614 6.26 -32.90 3.57
N THR A 615 5.68 -31.72 3.59
CA THR A 615 6.39 -30.47 3.84
C THR A 615 6.32 -30.00 5.29
N PHE A 616 5.41 -30.58 6.11
CA PHE A 616 5.23 -30.15 7.48
C PHE A 616 6.34 -30.71 8.39
N PRO A 617 6.82 -29.88 9.33
CA PRO A 617 7.89 -30.31 10.25
C PRO A 617 7.39 -31.34 11.25
N PRO A 618 8.28 -32.15 11.85
CA PRO A 618 7.93 -33.10 12.92
C PRO A 618 7.17 -32.47 14.07
N SER A 619 7.45 -31.24 14.42
CA SER A 619 6.77 -30.48 15.48
C SER A 619 5.26 -30.27 15.23
N SER A 620 4.79 -30.43 14.00
CA SER A 620 3.35 -30.39 13.66
C SER A 620 2.58 -31.60 14.21
N PHE A 621 3.25 -32.70 14.54
CA PHE A 621 2.66 -33.97 14.92
C PHE A 621 3.09 -34.44 16.31
N GLU A 622 4.05 -33.77 16.95
CA GLU A 622 4.62 -34.18 18.23
C GLU A 622 3.57 -34.29 19.34
N GLY A 623 3.89 -35.03 20.40
CA GLY A 623 2.99 -35.21 21.53
C GLY A 623 1.83 -36.20 21.30
N ASN A 624 1.67 -36.78 20.10
CA ASN A 624 0.72 -37.85 19.79
C ASN A 624 1.42 -39.21 19.82
N LYS A 625 1.26 -39.96 20.93
CA LYS A 625 1.98 -41.23 21.13
C LYS A 625 1.61 -42.33 20.15
N GLY A 626 0.45 -42.24 19.53
CA GLY A 626 -0.10 -43.26 18.61
C GLY A 626 0.17 -42.96 17.12
N LEU A 627 0.77 -41.81 16.76
CA LEU A 627 1.07 -41.44 15.37
C LEU A 627 2.36 -42.09 14.90
N HIS A 628 2.34 -42.55 13.64
CA HIS A 628 3.50 -43.15 12.95
C HIS A 628 3.68 -42.45 11.59
N GLY A 629 4.91 -42.37 11.11
CA GLY A 629 5.16 -41.80 9.78
C GLY A 629 6.61 -41.34 9.60
N ARG A 630 7.00 -41.13 8.34
CA ARG A 630 8.35 -40.71 7.96
C ARG A 630 8.71 -39.34 8.58
N GLN A 631 7.73 -38.50 8.84
CA GLN A 631 7.90 -37.16 9.41
C GLN A 631 8.41 -37.20 10.86
N LEU A 632 8.14 -38.29 11.60
CA LEU A 632 8.55 -38.46 13.01
C LEU A 632 9.89 -39.17 13.18
N THR A 633 10.39 -39.82 12.12
CA THR A 633 11.70 -40.45 12.17
C THR A 633 12.80 -39.41 11.97
N PRO A 634 13.81 -39.29 12.89
CA PRO A 634 14.97 -38.48 12.61
C PRO A 634 15.62 -38.94 11.30
N PHE A 635 15.97 -37.99 10.45
CA PHE A 635 16.67 -38.26 9.19
C PHE A 635 17.98 -39.02 9.53
N GLN A 636 17.94 -40.36 9.51
CA GLN A 636 19.15 -41.17 9.48
C GLN A 636 19.66 -41.12 8.05
N PRO A 637 20.86 -40.60 7.80
CA PRO A 637 21.49 -40.75 6.48
C PRO A 637 21.53 -42.23 6.18
N GLN A 638 20.86 -42.70 5.14
CA GLN A 638 20.96 -44.07 4.68
C GLN A 638 22.45 -44.38 4.47
N GLN A 639 22.96 -45.31 5.24
CA GLN A 639 24.26 -45.94 4.95
C GLN A 639 24.12 -46.56 3.57
N ALA A 640 24.84 -46.02 2.60
CA ALA A 640 24.95 -46.58 1.27
C ALA A 640 25.44 -48.05 1.36
N PRO A 641 24.97 -48.95 0.48
CA PRO A 641 25.45 -50.31 0.42
C PRO A 641 26.97 -50.35 0.20
N HIS A 642 27.63 -51.29 0.88
CA HIS A 642 29.07 -51.52 0.88
C HIS A 642 29.61 -52.04 -0.46
N ASP A 643 29.44 -51.32 -1.60
CA ASP A 643 30.10 -51.69 -2.86
C ASP A 643 30.36 -50.44 -3.75
N ALA A 644 31.15 -49.48 -3.27
CA ALA A 644 31.70 -48.43 -4.11
C ALA A 644 32.97 -47.80 -3.49
N GLN A 645 33.99 -48.63 -3.23
CA GLN A 645 35.29 -48.14 -2.81
C GLN A 645 36.22 -47.78 -3.99
N ARG A 646 35.76 -46.92 -4.93
CA ARG A 646 36.68 -46.37 -5.97
C ARG A 646 36.30 -45.06 -6.62
N ALA A 647 35.27 -44.36 -6.11
CA ALA A 647 34.88 -43.05 -6.66
C ALA A 647 34.97 -41.89 -5.61
N ASP A 648 35.62 -42.11 -4.48
CA ASP A 648 35.44 -41.26 -3.29
C ASP A 648 36.57 -40.22 -3.07
N GLU A 649 37.59 -40.15 -3.91
CA GLU A 649 38.68 -39.15 -3.75
C GLU A 649 38.39 -37.86 -4.57
N GLU A 650 37.78 -37.93 -5.74
CA GLU A 650 37.51 -36.73 -6.54
C GLU A 650 36.30 -35.90 -5.99
N THR A 651 35.28 -36.57 -5.43
CA THR A 651 34.13 -35.89 -4.83
C THR A 651 34.45 -35.21 -3.49
N LYS A 652 35.38 -35.71 -2.70
CA LYS A 652 35.86 -35.06 -1.47
C LYS A 652 36.63 -33.77 -1.74
N ILE A 653 37.39 -33.71 -2.83
CA ILE A 653 38.16 -32.52 -3.22
C ILE A 653 37.22 -31.43 -3.71
N ILE A 654 36.18 -31.76 -4.49
CA ILE A 654 35.18 -30.79 -4.97
C ILE A 654 34.30 -30.29 -3.81
N GLY A 655 33.88 -31.15 -2.89
CA GLY A 655 33.11 -30.78 -1.69
C GLY A 655 33.90 -29.88 -0.75
N LEU A 656 35.20 -30.11 -0.57
CA LEU A 656 36.06 -29.29 0.27
C LEU A 656 36.32 -27.91 -0.35
N GLN A 657 36.50 -27.83 -1.66
CA GLN A 657 36.66 -26.56 -2.39
C GLN A 657 35.38 -25.73 -2.39
N PHE A 658 34.21 -26.37 -2.53
CA PHE A 658 32.91 -25.68 -2.43
C PHE A 658 32.63 -25.19 -0.99
N GLY A 659 32.90 -26.00 0.01
CA GLY A 659 32.78 -25.63 1.42
C GLY A 659 33.72 -24.48 1.82
N LEU A 660 34.96 -24.49 1.35
CA LEU A 660 35.92 -23.41 1.57
C LEU A 660 35.50 -22.11 0.84
N GLY A 661 34.93 -22.22 -0.36
CA GLY A 661 34.39 -21.08 -1.10
C GLY A 661 33.18 -20.41 -0.39
N VAL A 662 32.27 -21.22 0.13
CA VAL A 662 31.11 -20.71 0.91
C VAL A 662 31.57 -20.11 2.24
N MET A 663 32.52 -20.75 2.95
CA MET A 663 33.06 -20.19 4.21
C MET A 663 33.84 -18.91 3.98
N SER A 664 34.64 -18.81 2.92
CA SER A 664 35.38 -17.59 2.60
C SER A 664 34.45 -16.45 2.15
N GLY A 665 33.39 -16.75 1.40
CA GLY A 665 32.37 -15.79 1.02
C GLY A 665 31.59 -15.28 2.24
N PHE A 666 31.24 -16.15 3.18
CA PHE A 666 30.57 -15.78 4.42
C PHE A 666 31.47 -14.93 5.34
N LEU A 667 32.74 -15.30 5.50
CA LEU A 667 33.72 -14.51 6.24
C LEU A 667 33.97 -13.14 5.61
N PHE A 668 34.00 -13.06 4.27
CA PHE A 668 34.19 -11.81 3.55
C PHE A 668 33.00 -10.88 3.68
N THR A 669 31.77 -11.40 3.58
CA THR A 669 30.57 -10.62 3.82
C THR A 669 30.41 -10.20 5.29
N PHE A 670 30.81 -11.06 6.23
CA PHE A 670 30.79 -10.77 7.65
C PHE A 670 31.79 -9.68 8.03
N THR A 671 33.02 -9.77 7.51
CA THR A 671 34.05 -8.74 7.74
C THR A 671 33.71 -7.41 7.07
N LEU A 672 33.09 -7.39 5.89
CA LEU A 672 32.58 -6.18 5.25
C LEU A 672 31.46 -5.56 6.07
N SER A 673 30.56 -6.35 6.65
CA SER A 673 29.48 -5.86 7.51
C SER A 673 30.01 -5.25 8.81
N PHE A 674 31.10 -5.79 9.38
CA PHE A 674 31.79 -5.23 10.52
C PHE A 674 32.58 -3.95 10.17
N ALA A 675 33.27 -3.93 9.04
CA ALA A 675 34.05 -2.78 8.57
C ALA A 675 33.14 -1.60 8.17
N SER A 676 31.90 -1.87 7.76
CA SER A 676 30.89 -0.84 7.42
C SER A 676 30.09 -0.34 8.64
N GLY A 677 30.34 -0.81 9.86
CA GLY A 677 29.68 -0.34 11.08
C GLY A 677 28.21 -0.75 11.23
N TRP A 678 27.72 -1.67 10.42
CA TRP A 678 26.29 -2.04 10.38
C TRP A 678 25.82 -2.89 11.56
N VAL A 679 26.73 -3.52 12.32
CA VAL A 679 26.38 -4.48 13.38
C VAL A 679 26.37 -3.90 14.81
N PHE A 680 26.84 -2.66 15.05
CA PHE A 680 26.93 -2.08 16.40
C PHE A 680 26.11 -0.83 16.66
N ALA A 681 24.97 -0.63 16.00
CA ALA A 681 24.02 0.44 16.34
C ALA A 681 22.81 -0.06 17.14
N LYS A 682 23.00 -1.03 18.06
CA LYS A 682 22.00 -1.37 19.09
C LYS A 682 22.70 -1.92 20.33
N ASN A 683 23.03 -1.02 21.24
CA ASN A 683 23.04 -1.18 22.70
C ASN A 683 23.95 -0.13 23.32
N HIS A 684 23.41 1.04 23.59
CA HIS A 684 23.78 1.88 24.74
C HIS A 684 22.78 3.03 24.85
N GLN A 685 21.76 2.82 25.63
CA GLN A 685 21.19 3.80 26.56
C GLN A 685 20.10 3.11 27.39
N ALA A 686 20.58 2.58 28.52
CA ALA A 686 19.78 2.38 29.71
C ALA A 686 20.56 3.07 30.82
N GLN A 687 20.20 4.29 31.10
CA GLN A 687 20.23 4.92 32.43
C GLN A 687 19.22 6.06 32.42
#